data_adce71f0e8c96f3798cae7106a182e07
#
_entry.id   adce71f0e8c96f3798cae7106a182e07
#
_cell.length_a   1.000
_cell.length_b   1.000
_cell.length_c   1.000
_cell.angle_alpha   90.00
_cell.angle_beta   90.00
_cell.angle_gamma   90.00
#
_symmetry.space_group_name_H-M   'P 1'
#
loop_
_entity.id
_entity.type
_entity.pdbx_description
1 polymer ?
#
loop_
_entity_poly.entity_id
_entity_poly.type
_entity_poly.pdbx_seq_one_letter_code
_entity_poly.pdbx_strand_id
1 'polypeptide(L)'
;MRRTLTLIVASLLMLVDTVNAENDVNIGKSNIKLESRMMTPEALWAMGRIGTVEASPDGKQVVYQVGYYSVKQNKGHQVICIMDADGKNRRQLTTSSKSETDPTWLDAQTIAFITGGEIWTMKADGSERKQLSKTDGEVEGFKFSPDRQKVIIIKSMPFHEIIKKNPDDLPKATGRRVTDLMYRHWDHYVESIQHPFLAKLEMRNEKLEISSNLIDILEGEPYECPMEPFGGIEQLAWSPDSKTIAYTCRKKTGAQYAISTDSDIYLYNIGTRETKNLCKPEGYQAPEVDASHTLADQKVNATGAHVGYDQNPQFSPDGKYIAWQSMARDGYEADLNRLCIYTMADGSMKFVDWKSDVESFCWAPAKDKQAVLYFLSVWHGCCNMYSMNWKGEVKQLTETWDDWTGLQLANDGKRILATRQSLSTPTDIYMVTPAVKKQPTKIEQISFENKHILDQLTFGKMQQYWVPTTDGKKELVWVMLPANYEEGKKYPTLLFCEGGPQSPVSQFWSYRWNFQMMAANGYVVVAPNRHGLPGFGQEWKEQISGDWTGQCINDYLSAIDFAADSLPFVDRNHLGAVGASFGGFSVYFLAGHHNKRFKAFIAHDGAFNLESMYTDTEEVFFSNWEYDDAYWNKNRTARADKTYENSPHKFVDKWDTPILCIHGEKDYRIVYNQGMGAFNAARLRGIPAELLIFPDENHWVLKPQNGILWQRTFFDFLNKWLK
;
A
#
# COMPACT_ATOMS: atom_id res chain seq x y z
N MET A 1 -58.22 -20.28 -28.09
CA MET A 1 -56.82 -20.67 -27.81
C MET A 1 -55.76 -19.53 -27.90
N ARG A 2 -56.15 -18.26 -28.02
CA ARG A 2 -55.18 -17.10 -28.11
C ARG A 2 -55.24 -16.12 -26.95
N ARG A 3 -56.08 -16.34 -25.92
CA ARG A 3 -56.23 -15.47 -24.77
C ARG A 3 -55.62 -16.01 -23.47
N THR A 4 -55.19 -17.29 -23.47
CA THR A 4 -54.61 -17.93 -22.27
C THR A 4 -53.09 -17.92 -22.26
N LEU A 5 -52.42 -17.63 -23.40
CA LEU A 5 -50.96 -17.52 -23.45
C LEU A 5 -50.42 -16.15 -23.03
N THR A 6 -51.24 -15.10 -23.13
CA THR A 6 -50.78 -13.71 -22.78
C THR A 6 -50.80 -13.47 -21.28
N LEU A 7 -51.54 -14.23 -20.51
CA LEU A 7 -51.57 -14.12 -19.02
C LEU A 7 -50.46 -14.89 -18.32
N ILE A 8 -49.90 -15.91 -18.97
CA ILE A 8 -48.80 -16.70 -18.41
C ILE A 8 -47.43 -15.99 -18.65
N VAL A 9 -47.29 -15.24 -19.74
CA VAL A 9 -46.10 -14.46 -19.99
C VAL A 9 -46.01 -13.20 -19.11
N ALA A 10 -47.17 -12.59 -18.76
CA ALA A 10 -47.22 -11.46 -17.84
C ALA A 10 -46.95 -11.86 -16.38
N SER A 11 -47.35 -13.07 -15.99
CA SER A 11 -47.05 -13.59 -14.65
C SER A 11 -45.63 -14.13 -14.49
N LEU A 12 -44.95 -14.54 -15.56
CA LEU A 12 -43.53 -14.89 -15.51
C LEU A 12 -42.62 -13.65 -15.55
N LEU A 13 -43.05 -12.56 -16.17
CA LEU A 13 -42.30 -11.29 -16.15
C LEU A 13 -42.44 -10.56 -14.81
N MET A 14 -43.56 -10.72 -14.10
CA MET A 14 -43.70 -10.21 -12.71
C MET A 14 -43.00 -11.07 -11.65
N LEU A 15 -42.63 -12.31 -11.94
CA LEU A 15 -41.87 -13.18 -11.05
C LEU A 15 -40.33 -12.98 -11.22
N VAL A 16 -39.87 -12.39 -12.32
CA VAL A 16 -38.46 -12.08 -12.55
C VAL A 16 -38.08 -10.73 -11.90
N ASP A 17 -39.02 -9.78 -11.80
CA ASP A 17 -38.76 -8.50 -11.12
C ASP A 17 -38.88 -8.59 -9.57
N THR A 18 -39.44 -9.66 -9.02
CA THR A 18 -39.49 -9.84 -7.56
C THR A 18 -38.31 -10.60 -6.98
N VAL A 19 -37.37 -11.11 -7.79
CA VAL A 19 -36.17 -11.80 -7.31
C VAL A 19 -35.00 -10.81 -7.11
N ASN A 20 -35.09 -9.57 -7.60
CA ASN A 20 -34.04 -8.55 -7.43
C ASN A 20 -34.31 -7.52 -6.33
N ALA A 21 -35.36 -7.68 -5.54
CA ALA A 21 -35.54 -6.93 -4.29
C ALA A 21 -35.09 -7.78 -3.08
N GLU A 22 -33.92 -8.40 -3.14
CA GLU A 22 -33.23 -8.83 -1.93
C GLU A 22 -32.74 -7.57 -1.23
N ASN A 23 -33.38 -7.28 -0.08
CA ASN A 23 -33.09 -6.22 0.86
C ASN A 23 -31.59 -5.89 0.85
N ASP A 24 -31.21 -4.65 0.54
CA ASP A 24 -29.92 -4.08 0.86
C ASP A 24 -29.73 -4.15 2.37
N VAL A 25 -29.23 -5.28 2.84
CA VAL A 25 -28.86 -5.43 4.25
C VAL A 25 -27.66 -4.52 4.45
N ASN A 26 -27.79 -3.50 5.28
CA ASN A 26 -26.70 -2.60 5.64
C ASN A 26 -25.50 -3.44 6.11
N ILE A 27 -24.40 -3.38 5.37
CA ILE A 27 -23.16 -4.03 5.75
C ILE A 27 -22.60 -3.25 6.94
N GLY A 28 -22.41 -3.92 8.06
CA GLY A 28 -21.93 -3.33 9.29
C GLY A 28 -21.05 -4.30 10.07
N LYS A 29 -20.79 -3.95 11.32
CA LYS A 29 -19.95 -4.75 12.22
C LYS A 29 -20.51 -6.18 12.36
N SER A 30 -19.65 -7.16 12.08
CA SER A 30 -20.01 -8.57 12.17
C SER A 30 -20.17 -9.01 13.64
N ASN A 31 -21.21 -9.82 13.91
CA ASN A 31 -21.41 -10.49 15.20
C ASN A 31 -21.14 -11.99 15.08
N ILE A 32 -20.22 -12.39 14.22
CA ILE A 32 -19.89 -13.79 13.94
C ILE A 32 -19.60 -14.54 15.26
N LYS A 33 -20.18 -15.74 15.38
CA LYS A 33 -19.83 -16.72 16.40
C LYS A 33 -19.05 -17.82 15.72
N LEU A 34 -17.83 -18.04 16.18
CA LEU A 34 -16.93 -19.02 15.58
C LEU A 34 -17.23 -20.40 16.14
N GLU A 35 -17.32 -21.39 15.26
CA GLU A 35 -17.48 -22.80 15.64
C GLU A 35 -16.18 -23.41 16.16
N SER A 36 -15.05 -22.84 15.76
CA SER A 36 -13.70 -23.25 16.16
C SER A 36 -12.89 -22.07 16.67
N ARG A 37 -11.92 -22.35 17.53
CA ARG A 37 -10.93 -21.36 17.98
C ARG A 37 -9.83 -21.10 16.93
N MET A 38 -9.82 -21.84 15.83
CA MET A 38 -8.88 -21.62 14.73
C MET A 38 -9.40 -20.54 13.78
N MET A 39 -8.52 -19.67 13.33
CA MET A 39 -8.86 -18.63 12.35
C MET A 39 -9.31 -19.27 11.04
N THR A 40 -10.42 -18.79 10.49
CA THR A 40 -10.95 -19.18 9.17
C THR A 40 -10.98 -17.98 8.24
N PRO A 41 -11.06 -18.18 6.91
CA PRO A 41 -11.23 -17.08 5.95
C PRO A 41 -12.44 -16.18 6.30
N GLU A 42 -13.54 -16.77 6.74
CA GLU A 42 -14.75 -16.04 7.11
C GLU A 42 -14.53 -15.18 8.37
N ALA A 43 -13.80 -15.69 9.36
CA ALA A 43 -13.42 -14.93 10.56
C ALA A 43 -12.52 -13.74 10.22
N LEU A 44 -11.56 -13.93 9.29
CA LEU A 44 -10.67 -12.86 8.81
C LEU A 44 -11.47 -11.78 8.07
N TRP A 45 -12.37 -12.16 7.16
CA TRP A 45 -13.20 -11.22 6.40
C TRP A 45 -14.33 -10.56 7.22
N ALA A 46 -14.68 -11.13 8.38
CA ALA A 46 -15.62 -10.53 9.33
C ALA A 46 -15.04 -9.38 10.15
N MET A 47 -13.70 -9.21 10.14
CA MET A 47 -13.02 -8.15 10.88
C MET A 47 -13.22 -6.79 10.23
N GLY A 48 -13.55 -5.77 11.05
CA GLY A 48 -13.57 -4.37 10.64
C GLY A 48 -12.15 -3.86 10.39
N ARG A 49 -11.99 -3.03 9.38
CA ARG A 49 -10.70 -2.44 8.96
C ARG A 49 -10.72 -0.95 9.22
N ILE A 50 -9.92 -0.50 10.18
CA ILE A 50 -9.77 0.93 10.49
C ILE A 50 -9.00 1.59 9.34
N GLY A 51 -9.58 2.67 8.80
CA GLY A 51 -9.00 3.52 7.76
C GLY A 51 -8.56 4.88 8.32
N THR A 52 -9.03 5.97 7.72
CA THR A 52 -8.73 7.35 8.12
C THR A 52 -9.07 7.59 9.59
N VAL A 53 -8.14 8.22 10.32
CA VAL A 53 -8.29 8.57 11.75
C VAL A 53 -7.90 10.02 11.93
N GLU A 54 -8.69 10.84 12.63
CA GLU A 54 -8.38 12.25 12.87
C GLU A 54 -8.82 12.72 14.26
N ALA A 55 -7.94 13.44 14.95
CA ALA A 55 -8.24 14.09 16.24
C ALA A 55 -9.01 15.40 16.02
N SER A 56 -10.02 15.66 16.85
CA SER A 56 -10.73 16.94 16.82
C SER A 56 -9.78 18.13 17.08
N PRO A 57 -10.09 19.33 16.55
CA PRO A 57 -9.26 20.52 16.75
C PRO A 57 -9.02 20.89 18.22
N ASP A 58 -9.93 20.51 19.11
CA ASP A 58 -9.81 20.73 20.58
C ASP A 58 -9.17 19.55 21.32
N GLY A 59 -8.77 18.50 20.60
CA GLY A 59 -8.10 17.30 21.13
C GLY A 59 -8.95 16.41 22.03
N LYS A 60 -10.27 16.58 22.04
CA LYS A 60 -11.18 15.84 22.93
C LYS A 60 -11.78 14.58 22.33
N GLN A 61 -11.93 14.54 21.01
CA GLN A 61 -12.56 13.45 20.27
C GLN A 61 -11.68 12.96 19.15
N VAL A 62 -11.94 11.73 18.70
CA VAL A 62 -11.32 11.10 17.53
C VAL A 62 -12.42 10.60 16.63
N VAL A 63 -12.44 11.07 15.39
CA VAL A 63 -13.25 10.52 14.31
C VAL A 63 -12.43 9.52 13.52
N TYR A 64 -13.07 8.43 13.06
CA TYR A 64 -12.36 7.42 12.26
C TYR A 64 -13.31 6.65 11.36
N GLN A 65 -12.76 6.15 10.28
CA GLN A 65 -13.44 5.30 9.31
C GLN A 65 -13.26 3.83 9.66
N VAL A 66 -14.29 3.01 9.43
CA VAL A 66 -14.21 1.55 9.51
C VAL A 66 -14.85 0.92 8.28
N GLY A 67 -14.09 0.05 7.61
CA GLY A 67 -14.59 -0.77 6.52
C GLY A 67 -15.11 -2.12 7.04
N TYR A 68 -16.36 -2.44 6.74
CA TYR A 68 -16.97 -3.74 6.98
C TYR A 68 -17.25 -4.44 5.65
N TYR A 69 -17.30 -5.77 5.67
CA TYR A 69 -17.41 -6.57 4.45
C TYR A 69 -18.54 -7.60 4.58
N SER A 70 -19.30 -7.78 3.51
CA SER A 70 -20.30 -8.83 3.37
C SER A 70 -19.82 -9.84 2.32
N VAL A 71 -19.50 -11.05 2.76
CA VAL A 71 -19.19 -12.16 1.86
C VAL A 71 -20.38 -12.49 0.97
N LYS A 72 -21.60 -12.48 1.53
CA LYS A 72 -22.83 -12.78 0.78
C LYS A 72 -23.05 -11.78 -0.37
N GLN A 73 -22.85 -10.48 -0.12
CA GLN A 73 -23.04 -9.43 -1.13
C GLN A 73 -21.77 -9.20 -1.98
N ASN A 74 -20.64 -9.81 -1.63
CA ASN A 74 -19.33 -9.61 -2.22
C ASN A 74 -18.93 -8.13 -2.28
N LYS A 75 -19.21 -7.38 -1.22
CA LYS A 75 -19.02 -5.91 -1.14
C LYS A 75 -18.42 -5.49 0.20
N GLY A 76 -17.69 -4.37 0.16
CA GLY A 76 -17.31 -3.59 1.33
C GLY A 76 -18.27 -2.41 1.53
N HIS A 77 -18.30 -1.90 2.74
CA HIS A 77 -19.06 -0.71 3.14
C HIS A 77 -18.27 0.07 4.19
N GLN A 78 -18.10 1.36 3.97
CA GLN A 78 -17.36 2.25 4.87
C GLN A 78 -18.33 3.03 5.74
N VAL A 79 -18.05 3.09 7.04
CA VAL A 79 -18.81 3.87 8.02
C VAL A 79 -17.91 4.79 8.82
N ILE A 80 -18.47 5.86 9.35
CA ILE A 80 -17.75 6.80 10.20
C ILE A 80 -18.14 6.53 11.67
N CYS A 81 -17.12 6.42 12.50
CA CYS A 81 -17.20 6.26 13.93
C CYS A 81 -16.56 7.43 14.67
N ILE A 82 -16.97 7.66 15.90
CA ILE A 82 -16.39 8.66 16.81
C ILE A 82 -16.21 8.07 18.20
N MET A 83 -15.22 8.57 18.93
CA MET A 83 -14.99 8.29 20.34
C MET A 83 -14.36 9.49 21.04
N ASP A 84 -14.38 9.52 22.36
CA ASP A 84 -13.58 10.47 23.14
C ASP A 84 -12.08 10.11 23.02
N ALA A 85 -11.21 11.09 23.21
CA ALA A 85 -9.75 10.91 23.10
C ALA A 85 -9.14 9.93 24.14
N ASP A 86 -9.94 9.44 25.09
CA ASP A 86 -9.59 8.38 26.03
C ASP A 86 -10.21 7.01 25.66
N GLY A 87 -10.83 6.91 24.48
CA GLY A 87 -11.45 5.69 23.94
C GLY A 87 -12.87 5.42 24.46
N LYS A 88 -13.43 6.28 25.34
CA LYS A 88 -14.80 6.12 25.82
C LYS A 88 -15.83 6.64 24.82
N ASN A 89 -17.11 6.38 25.11
CA ASN A 89 -18.27 6.87 24.35
C ASN A 89 -18.22 6.56 22.85
N ARG A 90 -17.58 5.45 22.48
CA ARG A 90 -17.48 5.01 21.10
C ARG A 90 -18.86 4.77 20.51
N ARG A 91 -19.12 5.35 19.32
CA ARG A 91 -20.34 5.11 18.55
C ARG A 91 -20.11 5.26 17.05
N GLN A 92 -20.90 4.54 16.26
CA GLN A 92 -20.99 4.75 14.82
C GLN A 92 -21.90 5.96 14.57
N LEU A 93 -21.45 6.88 13.71
CA LEU A 93 -22.21 8.10 13.35
C LEU A 93 -23.10 7.89 12.12
N THR A 94 -22.71 7.02 11.21
CA THR A 94 -23.32 6.89 9.90
C THR A 94 -23.94 5.52 9.70
N THR A 95 -25.15 5.49 9.10
CA THR A 95 -25.96 4.28 8.91
C THR A 95 -26.58 4.21 7.51
N SER A 96 -26.09 5.02 6.56
CA SER A 96 -26.58 5.01 5.18
C SER A 96 -26.20 3.73 4.44
N SER A 97 -26.87 3.42 3.34
CA SER A 97 -26.49 2.30 2.47
C SER A 97 -25.31 2.62 1.55
N LYS A 98 -24.93 3.90 1.42
CA LYS A 98 -23.75 4.35 0.68
C LYS A 98 -22.56 4.43 1.63
N SER A 99 -21.38 4.05 1.14
CA SER A 99 -20.13 4.26 1.88
C SER A 99 -19.89 5.73 2.17
N GLU A 100 -19.31 5.98 3.32
CA GLU A 100 -18.94 7.31 3.83
C GLU A 100 -17.48 7.25 4.26
N THR A 101 -16.65 8.07 3.61
CA THR A 101 -15.19 7.98 3.67
C THR A 101 -14.56 9.31 4.06
N ASP A 102 -13.30 9.27 4.41
CA ASP A 102 -12.41 10.42 4.62
C ASP A 102 -12.97 11.45 5.61
N PRO A 103 -13.39 11.00 6.82
CA PRO A 103 -13.89 11.92 7.82
C PRO A 103 -12.82 12.89 8.25
N THR A 104 -13.12 14.19 8.18
CA THR A 104 -12.23 15.30 8.50
C THR A 104 -12.97 16.34 9.35
N TRP A 105 -12.33 16.92 10.35
CA TRP A 105 -12.91 17.97 11.17
C TRP A 105 -12.92 19.32 10.43
N LEU A 106 -14.11 19.86 10.18
CA LEU A 106 -14.26 21.24 9.71
C LEU A 106 -14.06 22.24 10.86
N ASP A 107 -14.61 21.93 12.03
CA ASP A 107 -14.44 22.63 13.29
C ASP A 107 -14.60 21.63 14.46
N ALA A 108 -14.53 22.09 15.72
CA ALA A 108 -14.62 21.20 16.88
C ALA A 108 -15.98 20.48 17.07
N GLN A 109 -16.99 20.79 16.23
CA GLN A 109 -18.35 20.24 16.33
C GLN A 109 -18.86 19.65 15.02
N THR A 110 -18.17 19.90 13.90
CA THR A 110 -18.62 19.57 12.56
C THR A 110 -17.58 18.71 11.85
N ILE A 111 -18.03 17.57 11.33
CA ILE A 111 -17.24 16.61 10.56
C ILE A 111 -17.67 16.72 9.10
N ALA A 112 -16.72 16.81 8.18
CA ALA A 112 -16.91 16.67 6.75
C ALA A 112 -16.48 15.27 6.30
N PHE A 113 -17.07 14.74 5.23
CA PHE A 113 -16.78 13.41 4.70
C PHE A 113 -17.26 13.30 3.25
N ILE A 114 -16.80 12.28 2.54
CA ILE A 114 -17.26 11.98 1.18
C ILE A 114 -18.35 10.92 1.22
N THR A 115 -19.42 11.14 0.47
CA THR A 115 -20.42 10.11 0.14
C THR A 115 -21.10 10.41 -1.19
N GLY A 116 -21.23 9.39 -2.04
CA GLY A 116 -21.82 9.53 -3.39
C GLY A 116 -21.08 10.51 -4.29
N GLY A 117 -19.74 10.59 -4.16
CA GLY A 117 -18.88 11.47 -4.95
C GLY A 117 -18.95 12.96 -4.57
N GLU A 118 -19.52 13.30 -3.41
CA GLU A 118 -19.68 14.68 -2.95
C GLU A 118 -19.22 14.84 -1.48
N ILE A 119 -18.80 16.03 -1.11
CA ILE A 119 -18.47 16.39 0.26
C ILE A 119 -19.76 16.73 1.02
N TRP A 120 -19.92 16.10 2.17
CA TRP A 120 -21.02 16.32 3.10
C TRP A 120 -20.49 16.74 4.46
N THR A 121 -21.34 17.34 5.27
CA THR A 121 -21.05 17.63 6.68
C THR A 121 -22.12 17.04 7.59
N MET A 122 -21.75 16.80 8.85
CA MET A 122 -22.64 16.45 9.96
C MET A 122 -22.07 16.98 11.27
N LYS A 123 -22.93 17.14 12.28
CA LYS A 123 -22.44 17.40 13.65
C LYS A 123 -21.74 16.16 14.23
N ALA A 124 -20.86 16.38 15.21
CA ALA A 124 -20.17 15.29 15.92
C ALA A 124 -21.10 14.30 16.63
N ASP A 125 -22.37 14.63 16.81
CA ASP A 125 -23.41 13.72 17.29
C ASP A 125 -24.12 12.91 16.18
N GLY A 126 -23.77 13.17 14.90
CA GLY A 126 -24.36 12.55 13.71
C GLY A 126 -25.56 13.28 13.12
N SER A 127 -26.02 14.36 13.79
CA SER A 127 -27.16 15.18 13.34
C SER A 127 -26.75 16.17 12.23
N GLU A 128 -27.74 16.90 11.72
CA GLU A 128 -27.60 18.01 10.76
C GLU A 128 -26.77 17.65 9.50
N ARG A 129 -27.03 16.50 8.90
CA ARG A 129 -26.36 16.11 7.65
C ARG A 129 -26.73 17.07 6.52
N LYS A 130 -25.71 17.63 5.86
CA LYS A 130 -25.88 18.58 4.77
C LYS A 130 -24.83 18.32 3.69
N GLN A 131 -25.25 18.36 2.42
CA GLN A 131 -24.32 18.36 1.30
C GLN A 131 -23.62 19.72 1.24
N LEU A 132 -22.28 19.71 1.16
CA LEU A 132 -21.43 20.87 1.15
C LEU A 132 -20.95 21.22 -0.27
N SER A 133 -20.69 20.21 -1.11
CA SER A 133 -20.28 20.38 -2.49
C SER A 133 -21.37 19.93 -3.46
N LYS A 134 -21.30 20.49 -4.69
CA LYS A 134 -22.05 20.04 -5.84
C LYS A 134 -21.14 20.25 -7.05
N THR A 135 -20.40 19.20 -7.38
CA THR A 135 -19.37 19.25 -8.41
C THR A 135 -19.85 18.58 -9.70
N ASP A 136 -19.20 18.89 -10.81
CA ASP A 136 -19.29 18.11 -12.04
C ASP A 136 -18.20 17.02 -11.97
N GLY A 137 -18.61 15.76 -11.84
CA GLY A 137 -17.75 14.61 -11.55
C GLY A 137 -17.58 14.33 -10.05
N GLU A 138 -16.94 13.21 -9.73
CA GLU A 138 -16.78 12.74 -8.36
C GLU A 138 -15.63 13.44 -7.64
N VAL A 139 -15.81 13.69 -6.34
CA VAL A 139 -14.76 14.12 -5.42
C VAL A 139 -14.04 12.87 -4.92
N GLU A 140 -12.74 12.78 -5.16
CA GLU A 140 -11.87 11.65 -4.80
C GLU A 140 -11.04 11.93 -3.53
N GLY A 141 -10.93 13.19 -3.15
CA GLY A 141 -10.27 13.64 -1.92
C GLY A 141 -10.49 15.11 -1.68
N PHE A 142 -10.32 15.56 -0.45
CA PHE A 142 -10.42 16.99 -0.12
C PHE A 142 -9.58 17.36 1.10
N LYS A 143 -9.18 18.65 1.19
CA LYS A 143 -8.46 19.21 2.33
C LYS A 143 -8.79 20.67 2.55
N PHE A 144 -9.37 21.01 3.69
CA PHE A 144 -9.68 22.38 4.05
C PHE A 144 -8.43 23.21 4.36
N SER A 145 -8.44 24.49 3.98
CA SER A 145 -7.43 25.45 4.44
C SER A 145 -7.50 25.65 5.96
N PRO A 146 -6.39 26.00 6.63
CA PRO A 146 -6.36 26.28 8.07
C PRO A 146 -7.37 27.37 8.50
N ASP A 147 -7.58 28.41 7.67
CA ASP A 147 -8.55 29.48 7.91
C ASP A 147 -10.02 29.08 7.63
N ARG A 148 -10.26 27.84 7.13
CA ARG A 148 -11.57 27.31 6.78
C ARG A 148 -12.36 28.15 5.76
N GLN A 149 -11.66 28.92 4.92
CA GLN A 149 -12.27 29.70 3.86
C GLN A 149 -12.13 29.07 2.47
N LYS A 150 -11.29 28.05 2.34
CA LYS A 150 -10.98 27.38 1.08
C LYS A 150 -10.87 25.87 1.29
N VAL A 151 -10.97 25.15 0.19
CA VAL A 151 -10.78 23.70 0.16
C VAL A 151 -10.04 23.32 -1.13
N ILE A 152 -9.11 22.37 -1.02
CA ILE A 152 -8.58 21.62 -2.15
C ILE A 152 -9.52 20.44 -2.38
N ILE A 153 -9.87 20.17 -3.62
CA ILE A 153 -10.68 19.02 -4.04
C ILE A 153 -9.90 18.28 -5.12
N ILE A 154 -9.76 16.97 -4.96
CA ILE A 154 -9.19 16.09 -5.99
C ILE A 154 -10.32 15.59 -6.87
N LYS A 155 -10.15 15.69 -8.19
CA LYS A 155 -11.07 15.17 -9.19
C LYS A 155 -10.33 14.61 -10.39
N SER A 156 -10.89 13.57 -10.99
CA SER A 156 -10.41 13.04 -12.27
C SER A 156 -10.79 13.95 -13.44
N MET A 157 -9.83 14.13 -14.34
CA MET A 157 -9.97 14.87 -15.61
C MET A 157 -9.71 13.93 -16.78
N PRO A 158 -10.49 13.99 -17.88
CA PRO A 158 -10.22 13.18 -19.07
C PRO A 158 -8.81 13.39 -19.60
N PHE A 159 -8.10 12.30 -19.87
CA PHE A 159 -6.74 12.30 -20.40
C PHE A 159 -6.69 11.46 -21.69
N HIS A 160 -6.46 12.12 -22.81
CA HIS A 160 -6.47 11.48 -24.13
C HIS A 160 -5.17 11.69 -24.93
N GLU A 161 -4.10 12.06 -24.25
CA GLU A 161 -2.81 12.25 -24.89
C GLU A 161 -2.16 10.93 -25.29
N ILE A 162 -2.36 9.90 -24.49
CA ILE A 162 -1.80 8.56 -24.69
C ILE A 162 -2.85 7.59 -25.25
N ILE A 163 -4.01 7.47 -24.59
CA ILE A 163 -5.13 6.68 -25.08
C ILE A 163 -6.08 7.61 -25.86
N LYS A 164 -6.09 7.48 -27.16
CA LYS A 164 -6.87 8.38 -28.02
C LYS A 164 -8.37 8.11 -27.92
N LYS A 165 -9.16 9.17 -27.84
CA LYS A 165 -10.62 9.08 -27.87
C LYS A 165 -11.09 8.37 -29.15
N ASN A 166 -12.07 7.47 -29.02
CA ASN A 166 -12.70 6.82 -30.15
C ASN A 166 -13.54 7.84 -30.94
N PRO A 167 -13.71 7.65 -32.27
CA PRO A 167 -14.57 8.50 -33.09
C PRO A 167 -16.01 8.53 -32.58
N ASP A 168 -16.64 9.71 -32.61
CA ASP A 168 -18.00 9.91 -32.08
C ASP A 168 -19.08 9.12 -32.84
N ASP A 169 -18.82 8.72 -34.09
CA ASP A 169 -19.69 7.89 -34.91
C ASP A 169 -19.60 6.38 -34.56
N LEU A 170 -18.66 6.01 -33.65
CA LEU A 170 -18.46 4.64 -33.18
C LEU A 170 -18.66 4.51 -31.66
N PRO A 171 -19.81 4.89 -31.09
CA PRO A 171 -20.01 5.01 -29.64
C PRO A 171 -19.98 3.65 -28.89
N LYS A 172 -19.99 2.52 -29.61
CA LYS A 172 -19.91 1.18 -29.03
C LYS A 172 -18.55 0.53 -29.23
N ALA A 173 -17.58 1.24 -29.82
CA ALA A 173 -16.23 0.69 -29.98
C ALA A 173 -15.55 0.64 -28.60
N THR A 174 -14.94 -0.52 -28.29
CA THR A 174 -14.25 -0.80 -27.01
C THR A 174 -12.73 -0.88 -27.18
N GLY A 175 -12.24 -0.69 -28.42
CA GLY A 175 -10.81 -0.71 -28.70
C GLY A 175 -10.11 0.52 -28.14
N ARG A 176 -8.94 0.33 -27.51
CA ARG A 176 -8.05 1.41 -27.07
C ARG A 176 -6.93 1.60 -28.08
N ARG A 177 -6.81 2.81 -28.61
CA ARG A 177 -5.70 3.19 -29.49
C ARG A 177 -4.64 3.90 -28.68
N VAL A 178 -3.63 3.15 -28.25
CA VAL A 178 -2.50 3.63 -27.46
C VAL A 178 -1.38 4.12 -28.36
N THR A 179 -0.75 5.24 -28.03
CA THR A 179 0.29 5.89 -28.85
C THR A 179 1.64 6.05 -28.13
N ASP A 180 1.68 5.88 -26.80
CA ASP A 180 2.89 5.99 -25.99
C ASP A 180 2.73 5.18 -24.70
N LEU A 181 3.79 5.09 -23.85
CA LEU A 181 3.76 4.51 -22.51
C LEU A 181 2.92 5.36 -21.54
N MET A 182 2.83 4.99 -20.25
CA MET A 182 1.91 5.58 -19.28
C MET A 182 0.43 5.33 -19.65
N TYR A 183 0.14 4.28 -20.41
CA TYR A 183 -1.24 3.96 -20.75
C TYR A 183 -1.94 3.07 -19.70
N ARG A 184 -1.20 2.61 -18.71
CA ARG A 184 -1.68 1.81 -17.57
C ARG A 184 -0.99 2.28 -16.29
N HIS A 185 -1.71 2.19 -15.19
CA HIS A 185 -1.17 2.05 -13.85
C HIS A 185 -1.31 0.59 -13.40
N TRP A 186 -1.04 0.29 -12.15
CA TRP A 186 -1.00 -1.09 -11.62
C TRP A 186 -2.26 -1.91 -11.90
N ASP A 187 -3.43 -1.31 -12.05
CA ASP A 187 -4.71 -1.99 -12.08
C ASP A 187 -5.74 -1.42 -13.07
N HIS A 188 -5.42 -0.35 -13.77
CA HIS A 188 -6.32 0.29 -14.72
C HIS A 188 -5.60 0.97 -15.89
N TYR A 189 -6.38 1.29 -16.94
CA TYR A 189 -5.92 2.09 -18.06
C TYR A 189 -6.08 3.57 -17.76
N VAL A 190 -5.08 4.39 -18.11
CA VAL A 190 -5.04 5.83 -17.84
C VAL A 190 -5.88 6.57 -18.89
N GLU A 191 -7.20 6.58 -18.68
CA GLU A 191 -8.18 7.33 -19.51
C GLU A 191 -8.51 8.70 -18.86
N SER A 192 -8.15 8.88 -17.59
CA SER A 192 -8.24 10.12 -16.82
C SER A 192 -7.03 10.26 -15.90
N ILE A 193 -6.74 11.47 -15.48
CA ILE A 193 -5.71 11.80 -14.49
C ILE A 193 -6.32 12.67 -13.38
N GLN A 194 -5.79 12.57 -12.17
CA GLN A 194 -6.25 13.38 -11.06
C GLN A 194 -5.63 14.77 -11.07
N HIS A 195 -6.46 15.81 -10.83
CA HIS A 195 -6.02 17.19 -10.61
C HIS A 195 -6.55 17.75 -9.29
N PRO A 196 -5.76 18.60 -8.60
CA PRO A 196 -6.22 19.35 -7.45
C PRO A 196 -6.90 20.65 -7.86
N PHE A 197 -8.11 20.84 -7.38
CA PHE A 197 -8.91 22.04 -7.61
C PHE A 197 -9.02 22.86 -6.33
N LEU A 198 -8.82 24.18 -6.44
CA LEU A 198 -9.06 25.13 -5.36
C LEU A 198 -10.49 25.67 -5.45
N ALA A 199 -11.24 25.59 -4.37
CA ALA A 199 -12.58 26.19 -4.23
C ALA A 199 -12.67 27.04 -2.97
N LYS A 200 -13.64 27.97 -2.94
CA LYS A 200 -13.99 28.78 -1.76
C LYS A 200 -15.13 28.12 -0.98
N LEU A 201 -15.11 28.28 0.34
CA LEU A 201 -16.27 28.06 1.20
C LEU A 201 -17.02 29.37 1.34
N GLU A 202 -18.29 29.40 1.00
CA GLU A 202 -19.14 30.60 0.94
C GLU A 202 -20.43 30.37 1.70
N MET A 203 -20.91 31.42 2.37
CA MET A 203 -22.27 31.43 2.94
C MET A 203 -23.26 31.88 1.87
N ARG A 204 -24.14 30.97 1.44
CA ARG A 204 -25.25 31.28 0.51
C ARG A 204 -26.58 30.94 1.16
N ASN A 205 -27.49 31.89 1.25
CA ASN A 205 -28.80 31.71 1.86
C ASN A 205 -28.73 31.05 3.25
N GLU A 206 -27.81 31.54 4.08
CA GLU A 206 -27.53 31.02 5.46
C GLU A 206 -27.01 29.58 5.52
N LYS A 207 -26.57 29.01 4.39
CA LYS A 207 -25.93 27.70 4.28
C LYS A 207 -24.48 27.83 3.88
N LEU A 208 -23.62 27.04 4.50
CA LEU A 208 -22.25 26.88 4.07
C LEU A 208 -22.22 25.98 2.83
N GLU A 209 -21.62 26.44 1.75
CA GLU A 209 -21.49 25.70 0.50
C GLU A 209 -20.08 25.87 -0.08
N ILE A 210 -19.60 24.89 -0.85
CA ILE A 210 -18.40 25.02 -1.67
C ILE A 210 -18.81 25.68 -2.99
N SER A 211 -18.08 26.73 -3.37
CA SER A 211 -18.28 27.41 -4.64
C SER A 211 -18.13 26.46 -5.82
N SER A 212 -19.06 26.53 -6.78
CA SER A 212 -18.96 25.77 -8.03
C SER A 212 -17.87 26.30 -8.98
N ASN A 213 -17.28 27.45 -8.69
CA ASN A 213 -16.13 27.98 -9.45
C ASN A 213 -14.85 27.35 -8.91
N LEU A 214 -14.46 26.23 -9.52
CA LEU A 214 -13.24 25.49 -9.20
C LEU A 214 -12.08 26.06 -10.03
N ILE A 215 -10.93 26.27 -9.38
CA ILE A 215 -9.69 26.69 -10.04
C ILE A 215 -8.78 25.47 -10.09
N ASP A 216 -8.50 24.98 -11.28
CA ASP A 216 -7.53 23.91 -11.49
C ASP A 216 -6.12 24.43 -11.20
N ILE A 217 -5.40 23.80 -10.27
CA ILE A 217 -4.03 24.18 -9.89
C ILE A 217 -3.03 23.78 -10.99
N LEU A 218 -3.36 22.76 -11.78
CA LEU A 218 -2.57 22.28 -12.92
C LEU A 218 -3.21 22.63 -14.26
N GLU A 219 -3.97 23.75 -14.34
CA GLU A 219 -4.68 24.15 -15.56
C GLU A 219 -3.78 24.13 -16.80
N GLY A 220 -4.14 23.29 -17.78
CA GLY A 220 -3.39 23.13 -19.04
C GLY A 220 -2.16 22.23 -18.94
N GLU A 221 -1.87 21.63 -17.80
CA GLU A 221 -0.78 20.67 -17.62
C GLU A 221 -1.31 19.22 -17.71
N PRO A 222 -0.63 18.31 -18.45
CA PRO A 222 -1.05 16.93 -18.64
C PRO A 222 -0.46 16.00 -17.56
N TYR A 223 -0.32 16.46 -16.31
CA TYR A 223 0.34 15.76 -15.24
C TYR A 223 -0.63 15.42 -14.12
N GLU A 224 -0.52 14.22 -13.58
CA GLU A 224 -1.37 13.78 -12.47
C GLU A 224 -0.88 14.30 -11.10
N CYS A 225 -1.81 14.71 -10.27
CA CYS A 225 -1.60 15.06 -8.88
C CYS A 225 -2.92 14.88 -8.10
N PRO A 226 -2.96 14.00 -7.09
CA PRO A 226 -1.90 13.10 -6.60
C PRO A 226 -1.37 12.12 -7.65
N MET A 227 -0.16 11.58 -7.41
CA MET A 227 0.47 10.62 -8.31
C MET A 227 -0.08 9.21 -8.09
N GLU A 228 -0.58 8.59 -9.13
CA GLU A 228 -0.95 7.18 -9.11
C GLU A 228 0.31 6.26 -9.11
N PRO A 229 0.20 4.99 -8.61
CA PRO A 229 -1.03 4.35 -8.10
C PRO A 229 -1.27 4.52 -6.59
N PHE A 230 -0.35 5.11 -5.84
CA PHE A 230 -0.38 5.12 -4.36
C PHE A 230 -0.55 6.50 -3.74
N GLY A 231 -0.50 7.56 -4.50
CA GLY A 231 -0.67 8.92 -4.01
C GLY A 231 -2.12 9.27 -3.71
N GLY A 232 -2.31 10.11 -2.71
CA GLY A 232 -3.60 10.63 -2.28
C GLY A 232 -3.51 12.06 -1.75
N ILE A 233 -4.49 12.46 -0.96
CA ILE A 233 -4.59 13.82 -0.41
C ILE A 233 -3.41 14.20 0.50
N GLU A 234 -2.64 13.24 1.00
CA GLU A 234 -1.40 13.47 1.76
C GLU A 234 -0.30 14.12 0.92
N GLN A 235 -0.36 13.97 -0.40
CA GLN A 235 0.58 14.62 -1.32
C GLN A 235 0.33 16.13 -1.48
N LEU A 236 -0.69 16.68 -0.82
CA LEU A 236 -1.00 18.11 -0.81
C LEU A 236 -0.99 18.65 0.62
N ALA A 237 -0.45 19.86 0.82
CA ALA A 237 -0.40 20.53 2.10
C ALA A 237 -0.71 22.03 1.99
N TRP A 238 -1.47 22.54 2.95
CA TRP A 238 -1.70 23.98 3.12
C TRP A 238 -0.58 24.61 3.95
N SER A 239 -0.14 25.80 3.54
CA SER A 239 0.63 26.66 4.47
C SER A 239 -0.25 27.10 5.63
N PRO A 240 0.32 27.32 6.85
CA PRO A 240 -0.45 27.73 8.02
C PRO A 240 -1.23 29.04 7.85
N ASP A 241 -0.77 29.93 6.97
CA ASP A 241 -1.43 31.21 6.64
C ASP A 241 -2.49 31.08 5.53
N SER A 242 -2.75 29.87 5.01
CA SER A 242 -3.74 29.56 3.97
C SER A 242 -3.52 30.28 2.63
N LYS A 243 -2.28 30.68 2.31
CA LYS A 243 -1.94 31.42 1.09
C LYS A 243 -1.18 30.59 0.06
N THR A 244 -0.62 29.46 0.46
CA THR A 244 0.20 28.61 -0.39
C THR A 244 -0.25 27.17 -0.25
N ILE A 245 -0.23 26.43 -1.36
CA ILE A 245 -0.43 24.98 -1.40
C ILE A 245 0.90 24.35 -1.81
N ALA A 246 1.41 23.41 -1.03
CA ALA A 246 2.48 22.54 -1.45
C ALA A 246 1.87 21.25 -2.03
N TYR A 247 2.42 20.75 -3.12
CA TYR A 247 1.98 19.51 -3.72
C TYR A 247 3.11 18.72 -4.35
N THR A 248 2.96 17.41 -4.38
CA THR A 248 3.85 16.48 -5.08
C THR A 248 3.38 16.28 -6.51
N CYS A 249 4.27 16.33 -7.49
CA CYS A 249 3.93 16.01 -8.86
C CYS A 249 5.16 15.53 -9.64
N ARG A 250 4.99 14.49 -10.47
CA ARG A 250 5.97 14.07 -11.47
C ARG A 250 5.57 14.66 -12.81
N LYS A 251 6.17 15.80 -13.18
CA LYS A 251 5.83 16.51 -14.42
C LYS A 251 6.44 15.84 -15.65
N LYS A 252 6.01 14.62 -15.92
CA LYS A 252 6.40 13.79 -17.07
C LYS A 252 5.19 13.05 -17.61
N THR A 253 5.22 12.66 -18.89
CA THR A 253 4.20 11.84 -19.56
C THR A 253 4.85 10.82 -20.48
N GLY A 254 4.09 9.84 -20.96
CA GLY A 254 4.54 8.86 -21.95
C GLY A 254 5.74 8.05 -21.47
N ALA A 255 6.69 7.82 -22.38
CA ALA A 255 7.90 7.06 -22.08
C ALA A 255 8.74 7.69 -20.97
N GLN A 256 8.78 9.02 -20.85
CA GLN A 256 9.54 9.71 -19.79
C GLN A 256 8.95 9.44 -18.41
N TYR A 257 7.63 9.30 -18.30
CA TYR A 257 6.96 8.89 -17.07
C TYR A 257 7.33 7.46 -16.67
N ALA A 258 7.26 6.54 -17.63
CA ALA A 258 7.49 5.12 -17.38
C ALA A 258 8.92 4.76 -16.93
N ILE A 259 9.90 5.61 -17.27
CA ILE A 259 11.33 5.36 -16.95
C ILE A 259 11.85 6.19 -15.77
N SER A 260 11.02 7.00 -15.11
CA SER A 260 11.45 7.96 -14.10
C SER A 260 10.55 7.96 -12.89
N THR A 261 11.14 8.14 -11.70
CA THR A 261 10.45 8.41 -10.45
C THR A 261 10.63 9.85 -9.98
N ASP A 262 11.22 10.70 -10.80
CA ASP A 262 11.58 12.09 -10.49
C ASP A 262 10.32 12.94 -10.27
N SER A 263 9.82 12.95 -9.04
CA SER A 263 8.75 13.81 -8.57
C SER A 263 9.32 14.94 -7.71
N ASP A 264 8.69 16.09 -7.76
CA ASP A 264 9.13 17.29 -7.07
C ASP A 264 8.04 17.85 -6.13
N ILE A 265 8.48 18.66 -5.18
CA ILE A 265 7.60 19.46 -4.33
C ILE A 265 7.43 20.85 -4.94
N TYR A 266 6.20 21.17 -5.29
CA TYR A 266 5.81 22.48 -5.85
C TYR A 266 5.08 23.32 -4.81
N LEU A 267 5.31 24.63 -4.83
CA LEU A 267 4.55 25.63 -4.07
C LEU A 267 3.69 26.45 -5.02
N TYR A 268 2.37 26.34 -4.91
CA TYR A 268 1.41 27.16 -5.64
C TYR A 268 0.95 28.32 -4.75
N ASN A 269 1.20 29.56 -5.19
CA ASN A 269 0.73 30.77 -4.52
C ASN A 269 -0.70 31.11 -4.97
N ILE A 270 -1.66 31.12 -4.07
CA ILE A 270 -3.08 31.33 -4.39
C ILE A 270 -3.37 32.74 -4.93
N GLY A 271 -2.61 33.74 -4.46
CA GLY A 271 -2.83 35.14 -4.86
C GLY A 271 -2.28 35.45 -6.25
N THR A 272 -1.06 35.01 -6.54
CA THR A 272 -0.39 35.25 -7.85
C THR A 272 -0.66 34.17 -8.86
N ARG A 273 -1.07 32.96 -8.43
CA ARG A 273 -1.18 31.72 -9.24
C ARG A 273 0.15 31.22 -9.81
N GLU A 274 1.26 31.67 -9.23
CA GLU A 274 2.59 31.23 -9.63
C GLU A 274 2.97 29.94 -8.89
N THR A 275 3.66 29.07 -9.60
CA THR A 275 4.18 27.81 -9.06
C THR A 275 5.70 27.86 -9.01
N LYS A 276 6.28 27.46 -7.87
CA LYS A 276 7.73 27.33 -7.65
C LYS A 276 8.09 25.87 -7.34
N ASN A 277 9.07 25.31 -8.05
CA ASN A 277 9.68 24.03 -7.72
C ASN A 277 10.70 24.21 -6.59
N LEU A 278 10.64 23.39 -5.53
CA LEU A 278 11.59 23.44 -4.43
C LEU A 278 12.80 22.50 -4.62
N CYS A 279 12.65 21.46 -5.44
CA CYS A 279 13.64 20.40 -5.60
C CYS A 279 14.65 20.70 -6.71
N LYS A 280 14.36 21.66 -7.58
CA LYS A 280 15.20 22.00 -8.72
C LYS A 280 15.69 23.46 -8.62
N PRO A 281 16.95 23.74 -9.03
CA PRO A 281 17.42 25.11 -9.20
C PRO A 281 16.56 25.89 -10.21
N GLU A 282 16.50 27.20 -10.06
CA GLU A 282 15.83 28.07 -11.05
C GLU A 282 16.44 27.88 -12.45
N GLY A 283 15.58 27.68 -13.45
CA GLY A 283 16.00 27.43 -14.83
C GLY A 283 16.53 26.03 -15.14
N TYR A 284 16.43 25.10 -14.16
CA TYR A 284 16.77 23.70 -14.41
C TYR A 284 15.89 23.11 -15.52
N GLN A 285 16.53 22.47 -16.49
CA GLN A 285 15.86 21.65 -17.48
C GLN A 285 16.33 20.21 -17.31
N ALA A 286 15.37 19.31 -17.03
CA ALA A 286 15.68 17.89 -16.98
C ALA A 286 16.22 17.45 -18.35
N PRO A 287 17.33 16.70 -18.42
CA PRO A 287 17.77 16.10 -19.68
C PRO A 287 16.64 15.17 -20.19
N GLU A 288 16.36 15.24 -21.49
CA GLU A 288 15.56 14.18 -22.12
C GLU A 288 16.37 12.89 -22.03
N VAL A 289 15.85 11.92 -21.30
CA VAL A 289 16.45 10.59 -21.24
C VAL A 289 15.91 9.81 -22.42
N ASP A 290 16.80 9.30 -23.27
CA ASP A 290 16.41 8.35 -24.31
C ASP A 290 15.99 7.03 -23.63
N ALA A 291 14.70 6.75 -23.67
CA ALA A 291 14.13 5.55 -23.06
C ALA A 291 14.68 4.23 -23.64
N SER A 292 15.38 4.30 -24.77
CA SER A 292 16.08 3.17 -25.37
C SER A 292 17.51 2.97 -24.82
N HIS A 293 18.02 3.91 -24.03
CA HIS A 293 19.37 3.87 -23.46
C HIS A 293 19.39 3.20 -22.09
N THR A 294 20.57 2.74 -21.75
CA THR A 294 20.85 1.96 -20.56
C THR A 294 20.81 2.80 -19.28
N LEU A 295 20.72 2.10 -18.18
CA LEU A 295 20.85 2.65 -16.84
C LEU A 295 22.07 3.57 -16.63
N ALA A 296 23.18 3.33 -17.35
CA ALA A 296 24.38 4.16 -17.26
C ALA A 296 24.12 5.62 -17.65
N ASP A 297 23.24 5.85 -18.61
CA ASP A 297 22.87 7.19 -19.05
C ASP A 297 21.86 7.86 -18.12
N GLN A 298 21.01 7.08 -17.45
CA GLN A 298 20.09 7.56 -16.41
C GLN A 298 20.82 7.89 -15.08
N LYS A 299 21.97 7.29 -14.83
CA LYS A 299 22.80 7.54 -13.63
C LYS A 299 23.53 8.88 -13.63
N VAL A 300 23.50 9.63 -14.72
CA VAL A 300 24.14 10.96 -14.79
C VAL A 300 23.24 11.97 -14.09
N ASN A 301 23.39 12.07 -12.78
CA ASN A 301 22.75 13.12 -12.00
C ASN A 301 23.31 14.47 -12.36
N ALA A 302 22.46 15.34 -12.87
CA ALA A 302 22.76 16.76 -12.97
C ALA A 302 23.10 17.29 -11.56
N THR A 303 24.20 17.98 -11.45
CA THR A 303 24.70 18.54 -10.20
C THR A 303 23.67 19.42 -9.49
N GLY A 304 23.31 19.09 -8.26
CA GLY A 304 22.52 19.91 -7.36
C GLY A 304 20.99 19.84 -7.50
N ALA A 305 20.48 18.92 -8.33
CA ALA A 305 19.03 18.65 -8.41
C ALA A 305 18.67 17.40 -7.61
N HIS A 306 17.51 17.41 -6.99
CA HIS A 306 16.86 16.21 -6.47
C HIS A 306 16.17 15.52 -7.65
N VAL A 307 16.45 14.26 -7.89
CA VAL A 307 16.00 13.53 -9.09
C VAL A 307 15.30 12.22 -8.78
N GLY A 308 15.14 11.87 -7.50
CA GLY A 308 14.36 10.73 -7.06
C GLY A 308 12.95 11.12 -6.65
N TYR A 309 12.27 10.26 -5.91
CA TYR A 309 10.99 10.60 -5.30
C TYR A 309 11.15 11.71 -4.26
N ASP A 310 10.41 12.81 -4.43
CA ASP A 310 10.14 13.82 -3.42
C ASP A 310 8.63 13.89 -3.22
N GLN A 311 8.11 13.55 -2.02
CA GLN A 311 6.67 13.36 -1.81
C GLN A 311 6.20 13.65 -0.38
N ASN A 312 4.87 13.83 -0.23
CA ASN A 312 4.18 14.01 1.06
C ASN A 312 4.65 15.25 1.83
N PRO A 313 4.57 16.47 1.24
CA PRO A 313 5.02 17.69 1.88
C PRO A 313 4.17 18.07 3.09
N GLN A 314 4.81 18.57 4.15
CA GLN A 314 4.13 19.13 5.34
C GLN A 314 4.81 20.41 5.80
N PHE A 315 4.04 21.49 5.93
CA PHE A 315 4.54 22.71 6.53
C PHE A 315 4.71 22.57 8.05
N SER A 316 5.76 23.20 8.60
CA SER A 316 5.87 23.38 10.05
C SER A 316 4.72 24.25 10.58
N PRO A 317 4.28 24.08 11.84
CA PRO A 317 3.18 24.86 12.40
C PRO A 317 3.40 26.38 12.39
N ASP A 318 4.65 26.85 12.33
CA ASP A 318 5.00 28.28 12.25
C ASP A 318 5.25 28.76 10.80
N GLY A 319 5.14 27.86 9.80
CA GLY A 319 5.31 28.16 8.38
C GLY A 319 6.75 28.47 7.96
N LYS A 320 7.74 28.30 8.83
CA LYS A 320 9.14 28.61 8.48
C LYS A 320 9.85 27.49 7.73
N TYR A 321 9.33 26.30 7.83
CA TYR A 321 9.90 25.10 7.22
C TYR A 321 8.83 24.31 6.51
N ILE A 322 9.27 23.52 5.54
CA ILE A 322 8.49 22.44 4.92
C ILE A 322 9.35 21.20 4.95
N ALA A 323 8.77 20.04 5.26
CA ALA A 323 9.45 18.76 5.23
C ALA A 323 8.72 17.81 4.29
N TRP A 324 9.47 16.89 3.69
CA TRP A 324 8.96 15.85 2.82
C TRP A 324 9.84 14.60 2.80
N GLN A 325 9.34 13.50 2.30
CA GLN A 325 10.09 12.27 2.07
C GLN A 325 10.83 12.36 0.75
N SER A 326 12.12 11.93 0.71
CA SER A 326 13.00 12.11 -0.44
C SER A 326 13.92 10.92 -0.64
N MET A 327 13.89 10.35 -1.85
CA MET A 327 14.86 9.37 -2.33
C MET A 327 15.92 10.08 -3.22
N ALA A 328 17.10 9.50 -3.34
CA ALA A 328 18.23 10.21 -3.93
C ALA A 328 18.31 10.09 -5.47
N ARG A 329 17.95 8.91 -6.01
CA ARG A 329 18.19 8.54 -7.42
C ARG A 329 16.87 8.36 -8.17
N ASP A 330 16.84 8.83 -9.41
CA ASP A 330 15.72 8.62 -10.31
C ASP A 330 15.55 7.13 -10.63
N GLY A 331 14.35 6.59 -10.47
CA GLY A 331 13.99 5.21 -10.76
C GLY A 331 14.48 4.15 -9.79
N TYR A 332 15.21 4.52 -8.73
CA TYR A 332 15.88 3.56 -7.85
C TYR A 332 15.16 3.35 -6.52
N GLU A 333 14.31 2.35 -6.44
CA GLU A 333 13.50 2.03 -5.25
C GLU A 333 14.30 1.43 -4.08
N ALA A 334 15.54 1.01 -4.29
CA ALA A 334 16.42 0.58 -3.21
C ALA A 334 17.09 1.73 -2.44
N ASP A 335 16.89 2.99 -2.85
CA ASP A 335 17.33 4.14 -2.05
C ASP A 335 16.58 4.26 -0.73
N LEU A 336 17.24 4.82 0.29
CA LEU A 336 16.56 5.18 1.54
C LEU A 336 15.55 6.30 1.28
N ASN A 337 14.34 6.10 1.77
CA ASN A 337 13.32 7.13 1.85
C ASN A 337 13.63 8.04 3.04
N ARG A 338 14.38 9.12 2.78
CA ARG A 338 14.90 10.06 3.79
C ARG A 338 13.89 11.17 4.05
N LEU A 339 14.02 11.83 5.16
CA LEU A 339 13.27 13.05 5.47
C LEU A 339 14.12 14.28 5.13
N CYS A 340 13.60 15.15 4.23
CA CYS A 340 14.18 16.42 3.85
C CYS A 340 13.46 17.56 4.58
N ILE A 341 14.20 18.55 5.10
CA ILE A 341 13.66 19.79 5.70
C ILE A 341 14.19 20.98 4.92
N TYR A 342 13.27 21.74 4.35
CA TYR A 342 13.53 22.95 3.58
C TYR A 342 13.21 24.20 4.43
N THR A 343 14.13 25.18 4.45
CA THR A 343 13.95 26.46 5.14
C THR A 343 13.32 27.48 4.18
N MET A 344 12.13 27.98 4.50
CA MET A 344 11.39 28.90 3.63
C MET A 344 12.09 30.24 3.41
N ALA A 345 12.93 30.69 4.37
CA ALA A 345 13.57 32.00 4.33
C ALA A 345 14.73 32.10 3.34
N ASP A 346 15.50 31.05 3.18
CA ASP A 346 16.75 31.05 2.40
C ASP A 346 16.88 29.91 1.39
N GLY A 347 15.91 29.00 1.37
CA GLY A 347 15.92 27.85 0.45
C GLY A 347 16.89 26.75 0.83
N SER A 348 17.50 26.79 2.02
CA SER A 348 18.42 25.75 2.45
C SER A 348 17.68 24.44 2.74
N MET A 349 18.30 23.31 2.36
CA MET A 349 17.80 21.96 2.57
C MET A 349 18.70 21.18 3.53
N LYS A 350 18.09 20.40 4.40
CA LYS A 350 18.77 19.49 5.33
C LYS A 350 18.10 18.13 5.30
N PHE A 351 18.85 17.07 5.02
CA PHE A 351 18.40 15.71 5.21
C PHE A 351 18.60 15.25 6.65
N VAL A 352 17.64 14.51 7.16
CA VAL A 352 17.75 13.83 8.46
C VAL A 352 18.71 12.67 8.31
N ASP A 353 19.74 12.66 9.15
CA ASP A 353 20.70 11.55 9.22
C ASP A 353 20.05 10.38 10.00
N TRP A 354 19.43 9.47 9.26
CA TRP A 354 18.80 8.27 9.78
C TRP A 354 19.15 7.07 8.91
N LYS A 355 19.30 5.93 9.56
CA LYS A 355 19.86 4.70 8.97
C LYS A 355 18.86 3.82 8.22
N SER A 356 17.58 4.18 8.20
CA SER A 356 16.50 3.40 7.59
C SER A 356 15.47 4.31 6.95
N ASP A 357 14.50 3.71 6.25
CA ASP A 357 13.42 4.43 5.59
C ASP A 357 12.51 5.13 6.61
N VAL A 358 12.03 6.33 6.26
CA VAL A 358 10.97 7.04 6.97
C VAL A 358 9.65 6.73 6.30
N GLU A 359 8.78 6.01 7.01
CA GLU A 359 7.47 5.57 6.49
C GLU A 359 6.41 6.67 6.54
N SER A 360 6.42 7.46 7.60
CA SER A 360 5.51 8.57 7.83
C SER A 360 6.10 9.52 8.86
N PHE A 361 5.65 10.79 8.87
CA PHE A 361 6.11 11.78 9.83
C PHE A 361 5.04 12.81 10.13
N CYS A 362 5.21 13.54 11.26
CA CYS A 362 4.48 14.77 11.55
C CYS A 362 5.36 15.74 12.34
N TRP A 363 5.07 17.04 12.22
CA TRP A 363 5.74 18.06 13.01
C TRP A 363 5.34 17.96 14.48
N ALA A 364 6.30 18.14 15.36
CA ALA A 364 6.03 18.29 16.79
C ALA A 364 5.33 19.64 17.07
N PRO A 365 4.62 19.79 18.20
CA PRO A 365 4.04 21.08 18.58
C PRO A 365 5.11 22.18 18.61
N ALA A 366 4.81 23.37 18.07
CA ALA A 366 5.76 24.50 17.96
C ALA A 366 6.41 24.92 19.30
N LYS A 367 5.78 24.58 20.42
CA LYS A 367 6.29 24.84 21.78
C LYS A 367 7.12 23.69 22.35
N ASP A 368 7.24 22.57 21.65
CA ASP A 368 8.07 21.45 22.09
C ASP A 368 9.55 21.86 21.98
N LYS A 369 10.28 21.71 23.07
CA LYS A 369 11.73 22.03 23.15
C LYS A 369 12.61 20.80 22.92
N GLN A 370 12.01 19.60 22.88
CA GLN A 370 12.71 18.31 22.83
C GLN A 370 12.64 17.67 21.45
N ALA A 371 11.53 17.86 20.73
CA ALA A 371 11.31 17.32 19.41
C ALA A 371 10.94 18.41 18.41
N VAL A 372 11.30 18.20 17.16
CA VAL A 372 10.92 18.99 15.97
C VAL A 372 9.96 18.18 15.13
N LEU A 373 10.27 16.91 14.97
CA LEU A 373 9.53 15.96 14.18
C LEU A 373 9.35 14.66 14.96
N TYR A 374 8.22 14.00 14.72
CA TYR A 374 7.98 12.61 15.02
C TYR A 374 7.89 11.85 13.70
N PHE A 375 8.44 10.64 13.64
CA PHE A 375 8.38 9.82 12.43
C PHE A 375 8.33 8.33 12.75
N LEU A 376 7.84 7.56 11.80
CA LEU A 376 7.82 6.09 11.81
C LEU A 376 8.94 5.57 10.93
N SER A 377 9.58 4.51 11.38
CA SER A 377 10.65 3.86 10.61
C SER A 377 10.75 2.39 10.96
N VAL A 378 10.96 1.56 9.94
CA VAL A 378 11.22 0.14 10.10
C VAL A 378 12.68 -0.06 10.50
N TRP A 379 12.90 -0.79 11.57
CA TRP A 379 14.21 -1.26 11.96
C TRP A 379 14.13 -2.66 12.57
N HIS A 380 14.89 -3.61 11.99
CA HIS A 380 14.90 -5.01 12.38
C HIS A 380 13.49 -5.64 12.41
N GLY A 381 12.73 -5.46 11.33
CA GLY A 381 11.42 -6.09 11.16
C GLY A 381 10.31 -5.56 12.07
N CYS A 382 10.45 -4.36 12.60
CA CYS A 382 9.42 -3.67 13.37
C CYS A 382 9.39 -2.18 12.97
N CYS A 383 8.19 -1.64 12.73
CA CYS A 383 8.03 -0.22 12.50
C CYS A 383 7.75 0.50 13.83
N ASN A 384 8.71 1.27 14.31
CA ASN A 384 8.62 1.98 15.57
C ASN A 384 8.59 3.50 15.38
N MET A 385 8.19 4.21 16.45
CA MET A 385 8.09 5.67 16.47
C MET A 385 9.37 6.28 17.02
N TYR A 386 9.81 7.35 16.36
CA TYR A 386 11.01 8.11 16.70
C TYR A 386 10.70 9.60 16.80
N SER A 387 11.53 10.36 17.52
CA SER A 387 11.54 11.81 17.52
C SER A 387 12.91 12.32 17.13
N MET A 388 12.96 13.50 16.50
CA MET A 388 14.19 14.20 16.15
C MET A 388 14.13 15.63 16.69
N ASN A 389 15.26 16.16 17.18
CA ASN A 389 15.40 17.55 17.57
C ASN A 389 16.14 18.39 16.51
N TRP A 390 16.24 19.72 16.69
CA TRP A 390 16.92 20.63 15.76
C TRP A 390 18.41 20.34 15.55
N LYS A 391 19.05 19.60 16.45
CA LYS A 391 20.45 19.18 16.28
C LYS A 391 20.59 17.96 15.37
N GLY A 392 19.46 17.32 15.00
CA GLY A 392 19.43 16.07 14.27
C GLY A 392 19.56 14.82 15.14
N GLU A 393 19.50 14.97 16.48
CA GLU A 393 19.56 13.83 17.40
C GLU A 393 18.24 13.09 17.35
N VAL A 394 18.29 11.81 17.00
CA VAL A 394 17.13 10.90 16.91
C VAL A 394 16.99 10.09 18.19
N LYS A 395 15.77 10.02 18.72
CA LYS A 395 15.43 9.22 19.90
C LYS A 395 14.27 8.30 19.58
N GLN A 396 14.41 7.00 19.88
CA GLN A 396 13.34 6.03 19.81
C GLN A 396 12.31 6.25 20.91
N LEU A 397 11.03 6.30 20.55
CA LEU A 397 9.91 6.52 21.48
C LEU A 397 9.19 5.22 21.84
N THR A 398 9.10 4.29 20.90
CA THR A 398 8.48 2.97 21.11
C THR A 398 9.49 1.89 20.78
N GLU A 399 9.44 0.77 21.52
CA GLU A 399 10.27 -0.41 21.30
C GLU A 399 9.39 -1.64 21.51
N THR A 400 8.62 -1.98 20.46
CA THR A 400 7.63 -3.06 20.50
C THR A 400 7.75 -3.93 19.25
N TRP A 401 7.31 -5.17 19.34
CA TRP A 401 7.16 -6.05 18.18
C TRP A 401 5.80 -5.78 17.50
N ASP A 402 5.70 -4.58 16.95
CA ASP A 402 4.51 -4.08 16.27
C ASP A 402 4.92 -3.23 15.06
N ASP A 403 3.97 -2.95 14.18
CA ASP A 403 4.06 -1.92 13.16
C ASP A 403 3.14 -0.76 13.52
N TRP A 404 3.74 0.39 13.80
CA TRP A 404 3.03 1.66 13.82
C TRP A 404 2.83 2.10 12.38
N THR A 405 1.58 2.37 11.99
CA THR A 405 1.19 2.57 10.59
C THR A 405 0.73 3.99 10.26
N GLY A 406 0.52 4.82 11.26
CA GLY A 406 0.16 6.22 11.09
C GLY A 406 0.41 7.01 12.36
N LEU A 407 0.69 8.31 12.22
CA LEU A 407 0.87 9.24 13.33
C LEU A 407 0.41 10.65 12.95
N GLN A 408 -0.18 11.34 13.93
CA GLN A 408 -0.52 12.74 13.85
C GLN A 408 -0.58 13.35 15.27
N LEU A 409 -0.53 14.68 15.39
CA LEU A 409 -0.74 15.31 16.67
C LEU A 409 -2.20 15.11 17.14
N ALA A 410 -2.38 14.80 18.43
CA ALA A 410 -3.71 14.68 19.04
C ALA A 410 -4.39 16.04 19.33
N ASN A 411 -3.80 17.14 18.86
CA ASN A 411 -4.26 18.53 19.03
C ASN A 411 -4.42 19.02 20.49
N ASP A 412 -3.98 18.23 21.44
CA ASP A 412 -3.94 18.59 22.87
C ASP A 412 -2.58 19.19 23.30
N GLY A 413 -1.66 19.33 22.35
CA GLY A 413 -0.31 19.87 22.52
C GLY A 413 0.67 18.95 23.24
N LYS A 414 0.35 17.67 23.44
CA LYS A 414 1.17 16.71 24.20
C LYS A 414 1.25 15.31 23.63
N ARG A 415 0.15 14.82 23.07
CA ARG A 415 0.03 13.42 22.64
C ARG A 415 0.07 13.29 21.13
N ILE A 416 0.41 12.10 20.69
CA ILE A 416 0.38 11.65 19.29
C ILE A 416 -0.78 10.66 19.19
N LEU A 417 -1.67 10.88 18.25
CA LEU A 417 -2.66 9.92 17.81
C LEU A 417 -2.02 9.03 16.76
N ALA A 418 -2.07 7.73 16.95
CA ALA A 418 -1.37 6.79 16.08
C ALA A 418 -2.19 5.51 15.85
N THR A 419 -1.88 4.81 14.78
CA THR A 419 -2.40 3.48 14.48
C THR A 419 -1.31 2.43 14.59
N ARG A 420 -1.66 1.21 15.01
CA ARG A 420 -0.72 0.11 15.23
C ARG A 420 -1.36 -1.23 14.91
N GLN A 421 -0.56 -2.11 14.34
CA GLN A 421 -0.90 -3.51 14.07
C GLN A 421 0.26 -4.45 14.44
N SER A 422 0.03 -5.75 14.39
CA SER A 422 1.09 -6.75 14.47
C SER A 422 0.73 -8.01 13.66
N LEU A 423 1.66 -8.95 13.52
CA LEU A 423 1.38 -10.27 12.92
C LEU A 423 0.27 -11.05 13.64
N SER A 424 -0.19 -10.57 14.80
CA SER A 424 -1.24 -11.22 15.60
C SER A 424 -2.48 -10.36 15.86
N THR A 425 -2.45 -9.09 15.47
CA THR A 425 -3.56 -8.15 15.69
C THR A 425 -3.74 -7.20 14.52
N PRO A 426 -4.97 -7.04 14.01
CA PRO A 426 -5.27 -6.01 13.02
C PRO A 426 -5.12 -4.60 13.63
N THR A 427 -5.13 -3.60 12.76
CA THR A 427 -4.98 -2.19 13.14
C THR A 427 -6.00 -1.75 14.18
N ASP A 428 -5.48 -1.11 15.24
CA ASP A 428 -6.24 -0.36 16.25
C ASP A 428 -5.62 1.03 16.50
N ILE A 429 -6.35 1.89 17.21
CA ILE A 429 -5.99 3.30 17.46
C ILE A 429 -5.39 3.44 18.84
N TYR A 430 -4.33 4.26 18.94
CA TYR A 430 -3.56 4.48 20.16
C TYR A 430 -3.31 5.96 20.41
N MET A 431 -3.20 6.33 21.69
CA MET A 431 -2.64 7.60 22.14
C MET A 431 -1.24 7.36 22.70
N VAL A 432 -0.27 8.08 22.18
CA VAL A 432 1.13 7.98 22.60
C VAL A 432 1.52 9.32 23.26
N THR A 433 1.96 9.28 24.52
CA THR A 433 2.55 10.43 25.20
C THR A 433 4.07 10.26 25.20
N PRO A 434 4.81 11.07 24.44
CA PRO A 434 6.27 10.97 24.38
C PRO A 434 6.92 11.12 25.76
N ALA A 435 8.05 10.44 25.94
CA ALA A 435 8.83 10.50 27.18
C ALA A 435 9.28 11.93 27.52
N VAL A 436 9.04 12.36 28.75
CA VAL A 436 9.48 13.67 29.24
C VAL A 436 10.34 13.48 30.49
N LYS A 437 11.59 13.98 30.48
CA LYS A 437 12.58 13.84 31.56
C LYS A 437 12.81 12.36 31.94
N LYS A 438 12.37 11.95 33.15
CA LYS A 438 12.51 10.58 33.67
C LYS A 438 11.27 9.70 33.46
N GLN A 439 10.18 10.26 32.89
CA GLN A 439 8.96 9.50 32.62
C GLN A 439 9.10 8.81 31.26
N PRO A 440 8.87 7.50 31.17
CA PRO A 440 8.92 6.77 29.90
C PRO A 440 7.78 7.19 28.98
N THR A 441 7.88 6.84 27.70
CA THR A 441 6.76 6.95 26.76
C THR A 441 5.57 6.14 27.28
N LYS A 442 4.38 6.74 27.28
CA LYS A 442 3.13 6.08 27.64
C LYS A 442 2.35 5.76 26.38
N ILE A 443 1.93 4.51 26.24
CA ILE A 443 1.14 4.00 25.10
C ILE A 443 -0.21 3.54 25.64
N GLU A 444 -1.31 4.07 25.09
CA GLU A 444 -2.67 3.75 25.48
C GLU A 444 -3.47 3.33 24.25
N GLN A 445 -3.96 2.08 24.23
CA GLN A 445 -4.91 1.64 23.21
C GLN A 445 -6.28 2.24 23.50
N ILE A 446 -6.88 2.93 22.52
CA ILE A 446 -8.16 3.62 22.67
C ILE A 446 -9.27 3.04 21.78
N SER A 447 -8.94 2.14 20.84
CA SER A 447 -9.92 1.36 20.09
C SER A 447 -9.70 -0.14 20.27
N PHE A 448 -10.77 -0.93 20.10
CA PHE A 448 -10.78 -2.38 20.22
C PHE A 448 -11.76 -2.95 19.18
N GLU A 449 -11.54 -2.57 17.89
CA GLU A 449 -12.53 -2.81 16.84
C GLU A 449 -12.90 -4.27 16.70
N ASN A 450 -11.90 -5.14 16.67
CA ASN A 450 -12.04 -6.57 16.40
C ASN A 450 -11.97 -7.47 17.64
N LYS A 451 -11.92 -6.90 18.84
CA LYS A 451 -11.75 -7.66 20.09
C LYS A 451 -12.76 -8.81 20.25
N HIS A 452 -14.02 -8.59 19.86
CA HIS A 452 -15.10 -9.58 19.96
C HIS A 452 -14.90 -10.82 19.05
N ILE A 453 -14.10 -10.71 17.98
CA ILE A 453 -13.68 -11.84 17.12
C ILE A 453 -12.37 -12.43 17.66
N LEU A 454 -11.39 -11.57 17.97
CA LEU A 454 -10.07 -12.00 18.41
C LEU A 454 -10.11 -12.81 19.72
N ASP A 455 -10.99 -12.45 20.66
CA ASP A 455 -11.18 -13.19 21.92
C ASP A 455 -11.69 -14.63 21.72
N GLN A 456 -12.27 -14.93 20.55
CA GLN A 456 -12.74 -16.28 20.21
C GLN A 456 -11.64 -17.16 19.60
N LEU A 457 -10.50 -16.55 19.19
CA LEU A 457 -9.44 -17.22 18.44
C LEU A 457 -8.28 -17.65 19.34
N THR A 458 -7.56 -18.66 18.89
CA THR A 458 -6.26 -19.06 19.41
C THR A 458 -5.21 -18.75 18.36
N PHE A 459 -4.16 -18.06 18.77
CA PHE A 459 -3.09 -17.61 17.89
C PHE A 459 -1.81 -18.42 18.07
N GLY A 460 -1.08 -18.59 16.97
CA GLY A 460 0.29 -19.08 16.98
C GLY A 460 1.22 -18.09 17.68
N LYS A 461 2.26 -18.58 18.31
CA LYS A 461 3.30 -17.74 18.95
C LYS A 461 4.40 -17.44 17.95
N MET A 462 4.85 -16.20 17.93
CA MET A 462 5.96 -15.76 17.09
C MET A 462 7.28 -15.84 17.87
N GLN A 463 8.32 -16.23 17.16
CA GLN A 463 9.71 -16.27 17.63
C GLN A 463 10.60 -15.51 16.66
N GLN A 464 11.72 -15.00 17.13
CA GLN A 464 12.70 -14.25 16.36
C GLN A 464 14.06 -14.96 16.40
N TYR A 465 14.69 -15.11 15.23
CA TYR A 465 16.03 -15.70 15.11
C TYR A 465 16.93 -14.81 14.23
N TRP A 466 18.22 -14.80 14.55
CA TRP A 466 19.25 -14.23 13.70
C TRP A 466 20.05 -15.37 13.08
N VAL A 467 19.83 -15.62 11.80
CA VAL A 467 20.38 -16.76 11.07
C VAL A 467 21.61 -16.32 10.29
N PRO A 468 22.73 -17.06 10.35
CA PRO A 468 23.90 -16.77 9.51
C PRO A 468 23.57 -16.90 8.02
N THR A 469 24.02 -15.94 7.23
CA THR A 469 23.94 -15.96 5.77
C THR A 469 25.23 -16.44 5.14
N THR A 470 25.20 -16.83 3.87
CA THR A 470 26.36 -17.43 3.18
C THR A 470 27.51 -16.44 2.95
N ASP A 471 27.25 -15.13 3.02
CA ASP A 471 28.25 -14.05 2.93
C ASP A 471 28.85 -13.65 4.28
N GLY A 472 28.52 -14.39 5.36
CA GLY A 472 29.06 -14.19 6.71
C GLY A 472 28.34 -13.13 7.54
N LYS A 473 27.22 -12.58 7.05
CA LYS A 473 26.31 -11.69 7.81
C LYS A 473 25.26 -12.50 8.57
N LYS A 474 24.22 -11.84 9.05
CA LYS A 474 23.04 -12.48 9.68
C LYS A 474 21.78 -11.80 9.20
N GLU A 475 20.79 -12.61 8.87
CA GLU A 475 19.43 -12.15 8.57
C GLU A 475 18.50 -12.36 9.76
N LEU A 476 17.52 -11.49 9.90
CA LEU A 476 16.42 -11.65 10.84
C LEU A 476 15.35 -12.58 10.28
N VAL A 477 14.99 -13.61 11.01
CA VAL A 477 13.96 -14.57 10.60
C VAL A 477 12.85 -14.60 11.65
N TRP A 478 11.63 -14.28 11.22
CA TRP A 478 10.43 -14.51 12.02
C TRP A 478 9.95 -15.95 11.85
N VAL A 479 9.60 -16.60 12.96
CA VAL A 479 9.06 -17.96 12.94
C VAL A 479 7.73 -17.96 13.69
N MET A 480 6.64 -18.25 12.98
CA MET A 480 5.31 -18.39 13.56
C MET A 480 5.01 -19.85 13.82
N LEU A 481 4.71 -20.19 15.08
CA LEU A 481 4.30 -21.53 15.47
C LEU A 481 2.83 -21.79 15.13
N PRO A 482 2.42 -23.05 14.91
CA PRO A 482 1.00 -23.40 14.77
C PRO A 482 0.17 -22.95 15.97
N ALA A 483 -1.09 -22.56 15.74
CA ALA A 483 -2.00 -22.14 16.80
C ALA A 483 -2.28 -23.25 17.84
N ASN A 484 -2.23 -24.51 17.39
CA ASN A 484 -2.39 -25.72 18.23
C ASN A 484 -1.04 -26.41 18.50
N TYR A 485 0.02 -25.64 18.67
CA TYR A 485 1.35 -26.16 18.94
C TYR A 485 1.38 -27.06 20.17
N GLU A 486 1.98 -28.24 20.01
CA GLU A 486 2.24 -29.25 21.05
C GLU A 486 3.75 -29.52 21.09
N GLU A 487 4.33 -29.51 22.27
CA GLU A 487 5.76 -29.82 22.46
C GLU A 487 6.07 -31.24 22.01
N GLY A 488 7.19 -31.43 21.31
CA GLY A 488 7.64 -32.73 20.78
C GLY A 488 6.99 -33.14 19.45
N LYS A 489 5.99 -32.44 18.97
CA LYS A 489 5.37 -32.68 17.67
C LYS A 489 6.08 -31.89 16.55
N LYS A 490 6.20 -32.50 15.38
CA LYS A 490 6.72 -31.87 14.17
C LYS A 490 5.57 -31.40 13.25
N TYR A 491 5.79 -30.29 12.57
CA TYR A 491 4.77 -29.64 11.74
C TYR A 491 5.29 -29.35 10.33
N PRO A 492 4.43 -29.47 9.31
CA PRO A 492 4.77 -28.98 7.99
C PRO A 492 5.08 -27.48 8.04
N THR A 493 6.07 -27.07 7.25
CA THR A 493 6.66 -25.73 7.39
C THR A 493 6.70 -25.01 6.05
N LEU A 494 6.33 -23.74 6.07
CA LEU A 494 6.31 -22.84 4.91
C LEU A 494 7.45 -21.83 4.99
N LEU A 495 8.29 -21.79 3.96
CA LEU A 495 9.13 -20.64 3.69
C LEU A 495 8.26 -19.56 3.04
N PHE A 496 8.16 -18.40 3.68
CA PHE A 496 7.51 -17.23 3.12
C PHE A 496 8.54 -16.38 2.39
N CYS A 497 8.35 -16.22 1.08
CA CYS A 497 9.16 -15.37 0.24
C CYS A 497 8.46 -14.01 0.09
N GLU A 498 9.05 -12.95 0.68
CA GLU A 498 8.49 -11.61 0.65
C GLU A 498 8.60 -10.98 -0.74
N GLY A 499 7.60 -10.15 -1.08
CA GLY A 499 7.54 -9.37 -2.31
C GLY A 499 8.48 -8.16 -2.34
N GLY A 500 8.12 -7.17 -3.09
CA GLY A 500 8.88 -5.93 -3.31
C GLY A 500 9.63 -5.94 -4.63
N PRO A 501 10.97 -6.04 -4.66
CA PRO A 501 11.87 -6.69 -3.68
C PRO A 501 12.23 -5.89 -2.43
N GLN A 502 11.90 -4.61 -2.35
CA GLN A 502 12.22 -3.74 -1.21
C GLN A 502 11.03 -3.57 -0.25
N SER A 503 10.48 -4.66 0.28
CA SER A 503 9.39 -4.65 1.26
C SER A 503 9.76 -5.49 2.49
N PRO A 504 9.73 -4.95 3.72
CA PRO A 504 10.22 -5.69 4.89
C PRO A 504 9.25 -6.79 5.33
N VAL A 505 9.76 -7.91 5.82
CA VAL A 505 8.96 -8.80 6.66
C VAL A 505 8.91 -8.21 8.05
N SER A 506 7.94 -7.32 8.25
CA SER A 506 7.70 -6.62 9.51
C SER A 506 6.53 -7.24 10.29
N GLN A 507 5.92 -6.48 11.16
CA GLN A 507 4.79 -6.90 11.98
C GLN A 507 3.44 -6.57 11.32
N PHE A 508 3.34 -6.70 9.99
CA PHE A 508 2.14 -6.37 9.24
C PHE A 508 0.98 -7.35 9.49
N TRP A 509 -0.26 -6.83 9.52
CA TRP A 509 -1.47 -7.63 9.45
C TRP A 509 -1.98 -7.66 8.01
N SER A 510 -2.03 -8.83 7.41
CA SER A 510 -2.53 -8.99 6.04
C SER A 510 -3.86 -9.73 6.00
N TYR A 511 -4.75 -9.32 5.11
CA TYR A 511 -6.00 -10.04 4.82
C TYR A 511 -5.85 -11.08 3.70
N ARG A 512 -4.67 -11.17 3.09
CA ARG A 512 -4.27 -12.18 2.10
C ARG A 512 -3.18 -13.10 2.67
N TRP A 513 -2.00 -12.57 2.94
CA TRP A 513 -0.83 -13.29 3.48
C TRP A 513 -0.82 -13.25 5.02
N ASN A 514 -1.85 -13.83 5.64
CA ASN A 514 -2.00 -13.80 7.09
C ASN A 514 -1.28 -14.98 7.75
N PHE A 515 -0.22 -14.71 8.53
CA PHE A 515 0.55 -15.77 9.20
C PHE A 515 -0.25 -16.50 10.27
N GLN A 516 -1.19 -15.84 10.94
CA GLN A 516 -2.07 -16.51 11.90
C GLN A 516 -3.06 -17.46 11.21
N MET A 517 -3.45 -17.18 9.97
CA MET A 517 -4.24 -18.10 9.14
C MET A 517 -3.43 -19.36 8.80
N MET A 518 -2.14 -19.20 8.44
CA MET A 518 -1.24 -20.33 8.18
C MET A 518 -1.02 -21.14 9.46
N ALA A 519 -0.81 -20.47 10.59
CA ALA A 519 -0.68 -21.09 11.91
C ALA A 519 -1.95 -21.85 12.34
N ALA A 520 -3.15 -21.30 12.08
CA ALA A 520 -4.43 -21.94 12.35
C ALA A 520 -4.64 -23.19 11.51
N ASN A 521 -4.06 -23.24 10.31
CA ASN A 521 -4.02 -24.43 9.46
C ASN A 521 -2.88 -25.41 9.80
N GLY A 522 -2.18 -25.24 10.93
CA GLY A 522 -1.19 -26.18 11.45
C GLY A 522 0.18 -26.10 10.77
N TYR A 523 0.51 -25.01 10.12
CA TYR A 523 1.83 -24.77 9.53
C TYR A 523 2.73 -23.94 10.44
N VAL A 524 4.01 -24.24 10.46
CA VAL A 524 5.07 -23.32 10.87
C VAL A 524 5.33 -22.37 9.69
N VAL A 525 5.50 -21.08 9.95
CA VAL A 525 5.92 -20.10 8.92
C VAL A 525 7.31 -19.59 9.24
N VAL A 526 8.23 -19.71 8.30
CA VAL A 526 9.59 -19.17 8.36
C VAL A 526 9.67 -18.01 7.39
N ALA A 527 9.85 -16.81 7.89
CA ALA A 527 9.78 -15.57 7.13
C ALA A 527 11.06 -14.73 7.32
N PRO A 528 12.07 -14.92 6.45
CA PRO A 528 13.35 -14.23 6.55
C PRO A 528 13.32 -12.81 6.00
N ASN A 529 14.06 -11.92 6.64
CA ASN A 529 14.41 -10.60 6.12
C ASN A 529 15.72 -10.69 5.34
N ARG A 530 15.66 -11.26 4.15
CA ARG A 530 16.78 -11.45 3.23
C ARG A 530 17.44 -10.15 2.79
N HIS A 531 18.62 -10.22 2.18
CA HIS A 531 19.22 -9.08 1.49
C HIS A 531 18.24 -8.46 0.49
N GLY A 532 18.25 -7.12 0.41
CA GLY A 532 17.32 -6.31 -0.39
C GLY A 532 16.12 -5.76 0.38
N LEU A 533 15.80 -6.27 1.59
CA LEU A 533 14.69 -5.74 2.38
C LEU A 533 15.10 -4.51 3.20
N PRO A 534 14.22 -3.50 3.37
CA PRO A 534 14.48 -2.34 4.20
C PRO A 534 14.53 -2.67 5.70
N GLY A 535 15.05 -1.73 6.50
CA GLY A 535 15.15 -1.90 7.95
C GLY A 535 16.46 -2.53 8.43
N PHE A 536 17.47 -2.67 7.55
CA PHE A 536 18.80 -3.21 7.86
C PHE A 536 19.93 -2.34 7.31
N GLY A 537 19.63 -1.13 6.90
CA GLY A 537 20.56 -0.16 6.30
C GLY A 537 20.60 -0.20 4.78
N GLN A 538 21.18 0.86 4.19
CA GLN A 538 21.23 1.06 2.75
C GLN A 538 22.00 -0.06 2.04
N GLU A 539 23.17 -0.45 2.55
CA GLU A 539 23.99 -1.52 1.97
C GLU A 539 23.22 -2.85 1.84
N TRP A 540 22.44 -3.21 2.86
CA TRP A 540 21.62 -4.42 2.84
C TRP A 540 20.52 -4.33 1.78
N LYS A 541 19.86 -3.18 1.68
CA LYS A 541 18.75 -2.93 0.75
C LYS A 541 19.22 -2.93 -0.71
N GLU A 542 20.36 -2.31 -1.03
CA GLU A 542 20.91 -2.22 -2.37
C GLU A 542 21.38 -3.55 -2.98
N GLN A 543 21.70 -4.53 -2.17
CA GLN A 543 22.28 -5.80 -2.65
C GLN A 543 21.35 -6.63 -3.53
N ILE A 544 20.07 -6.29 -3.60
CA ILE A 544 19.10 -7.00 -4.44
C ILE A 544 19.18 -6.59 -5.90
N SER A 545 19.50 -5.32 -6.18
CA SER A 545 19.45 -4.76 -7.52
C SER A 545 20.51 -5.39 -8.42
N GLY A 546 20.12 -5.94 -9.56
CA GLY A 546 20.97 -6.69 -10.49
C GLY A 546 21.42 -8.06 -9.96
N ASP A 547 20.86 -8.56 -8.87
CA ASP A 547 21.19 -9.89 -8.33
C ASP A 547 19.98 -10.61 -7.67
N TRP A 548 18.87 -10.68 -8.35
CA TRP A 548 17.64 -11.32 -7.88
C TRP A 548 17.77 -12.82 -7.60
N THR A 549 18.80 -13.46 -8.14
CA THR A 549 19.04 -14.91 -8.03
C THR A 549 20.29 -15.28 -7.23
N GLY A 550 20.93 -14.30 -6.62
CA GLY A 550 22.15 -14.49 -5.84
C GLY A 550 21.93 -14.60 -4.35
N GLN A 551 22.43 -13.61 -3.58
CA GLN A 551 22.45 -13.70 -2.12
C GLN A 551 21.06 -13.82 -1.51
N CYS A 552 20.05 -13.12 -2.04
CA CYS A 552 18.69 -13.21 -1.52
C CYS A 552 18.07 -14.62 -1.59
N ILE A 553 18.39 -15.40 -2.63
CA ILE A 553 17.97 -16.80 -2.72
C ILE A 553 18.76 -17.68 -1.73
N ASN A 554 20.04 -17.43 -1.55
CA ASN A 554 20.86 -18.13 -0.54
C ASN A 554 20.34 -17.84 0.88
N ASP A 555 19.85 -16.64 1.15
CA ASP A 555 19.24 -16.29 2.43
C ASP A 555 17.96 -17.09 2.68
N TYR A 556 17.06 -17.17 1.71
CA TYR A 556 15.87 -18.03 1.81
C TYR A 556 16.24 -19.49 2.12
N LEU A 557 17.26 -20.04 1.44
CA LEU A 557 17.73 -21.39 1.69
C LEU A 557 18.40 -21.53 3.05
N SER A 558 19.18 -20.54 3.50
CA SER A 558 19.81 -20.53 4.82
C SER A 558 18.76 -20.51 5.94
N ALA A 559 17.71 -19.68 5.80
CA ALA A 559 16.64 -19.60 6.78
C ALA A 559 15.86 -20.91 6.92
N ILE A 560 15.47 -21.53 5.80
CA ILE A 560 14.69 -22.77 5.86
C ILE A 560 15.56 -23.96 6.30
N ASP A 561 16.83 -24.02 5.89
CA ASP A 561 17.77 -25.06 6.36
C ASP A 561 18.03 -24.93 7.86
N PHE A 562 18.28 -23.71 8.37
CA PHE A 562 18.38 -23.45 9.80
C PHE A 562 17.13 -23.92 10.55
N ALA A 563 15.95 -23.58 10.06
CA ALA A 563 14.70 -23.99 10.69
C ALA A 563 14.57 -25.54 10.73
N ALA A 564 14.87 -26.21 9.61
CA ALA A 564 14.78 -27.65 9.49
C ALA A 564 15.83 -28.42 10.35
N ASP A 565 17.01 -27.82 10.55
CA ASP A 565 18.12 -28.46 11.29
C ASP A 565 18.07 -28.15 12.78
N SER A 566 17.64 -26.96 13.19
CA SER A 566 17.79 -26.45 14.54
C SER A 566 16.48 -26.37 15.33
N LEU A 567 15.33 -26.32 14.66
CA LEU A 567 14.04 -26.17 15.33
C LEU A 567 13.33 -27.52 15.42
N PRO A 568 13.17 -28.11 16.64
CA PRO A 568 12.72 -29.49 16.82
C PRO A 568 11.28 -29.72 16.34
N PHE A 569 10.49 -28.66 16.17
CA PHE A 569 9.11 -28.71 15.72
C PHE A 569 8.94 -28.62 14.19
N VAL A 570 10.03 -28.43 13.45
CA VAL A 570 9.99 -28.40 11.97
C VAL A 570 10.07 -29.79 11.40
N ASP A 571 9.16 -30.15 10.51
CA ASP A 571 9.24 -31.38 9.74
C ASP A 571 9.98 -31.15 8.43
N ARG A 572 11.26 -31.53 8.40
CA ARG A 572 12.13 -31.42 7.22
C ARG A 572 11.58 -32.11 5.96
N ASN A 573 10.73 -33.11 6.11
CA ASN A 573 10.19 -33.86 4.98
C ASN A 573 8.93 -33.19 4.37
N HIS A 574 8.38 -32.18 5.04
CA HIS A 574 7.14 -31.50 4.67
C HIS A 574 7.34 -29.97 4.61
N LEU A 575 8.29 -29.55 3.77
CA LEU A 575 8.57 -28.13 3.51
C LEU A 575 7.88 -27.65 2.24
N GLY A 576 7.27 -26.47 2.30
CA GLY A 576 6.72 -25.74 1.15
C GLY A 576 7.33 -24.34 1.05
N ALA A 577 7.29 -23.71 -0.13
CA ALA A 577 7.64 -22.31 -0.29
C ALA A 577 6.50 -21.55 -0.99
N VAL A 578 6.19 -20.37 -0.46
CA VAL A 578 5.06 -19.56 -0.89
C VAL A 578 5.47 -18.09 -0.98
N GLY A 579 4.92 -17.35 -1.95
CA GLY A 579 5.22 -15.92 -2.07
C GLY A 579 4.45 -15.24 -3.18
N ALA A 580 4.46 -13.91 -3.16
CA ALA A 580 3.80 -13.08 -4.18
C ALA A 580 4.77 -12.07 -4.78
N SER A 581 4.48 -11.61 -6.02
CA SER A 581 5.26 -10.57 -6.68
C SER A 581 6.73 -11.00 -6.85
N PHE A 582 7.71 -10.26 -6.33
CA PHE A 582 9.08 -10.73 -6.23
C PHE A 582 9.18 -12.06 -5.46
N GLY A 583 8.35 -12.26 -4.43
CA GLY A 583 8.27 -13.55 -3.72
C GLY A 583 7.76 -14.68 -4.61
N GLY A 584 6.81 -14.40 -5.52
CA GLY A 584 6.36 -15.33 -6.55
C GLY A 584 7.44 -15.67 -7.58
N PHE A 585 8.23 -14.67 -8.01
CA PHE A 585 9.46 -14.87 -8.78
C PHE A 585 10.43 -15.81 -8.04
N SER A 586 10.68 -15.54 -6.74
CA SER A 586 11.56 -16.35 -5.92
C SER A 586 11.11 -17.82 -5.86
N VAL A 587 9.79 -18.04 -5.74
CA VAL A 587 9.20 -19.39 -5.78
C VAL A 587 9.43 -20.05 -7.13
N TYR A 588 9.22 -19.38 -8.25
CA TYR A 588 9.51 -19.93 -9.59
C TYR A 588 10.98 -20.27 -9.76
N PHE A 589 11.89 -19.42 -9.28
CA PHE A 589 13.32 -19.70 -9.34
C PHE A 589 13.71 -20.86 -8.45
N LEU A 590 13.21 -20.91 -7.19
CA LEU A 590 13.43 -22.01 -6.26
C LEU A 590 12.92 -23.34 -6.82
N ALA A 591 11.82 -23.36 -7.58
CA ALA A 591 11.31 -24.58 -8.20
C ALA A 591 12.34 -25.30 -9.11
N GLY A 592 13.30 -24.56 -9.68
CA GLY A 592 14.42 -25.10 -10.43
C GLY A 592 15.72 -25.28 -9.63
N HIS A 593 15.79 -24.79 -8.36
CA HIS A 593 17.05 -24.68 -7.62
C HIS A 593 16.98 -25.17 -6.17
N HIS A 594 15.86 -25.77 -5.72
CA HIS A 594 15.66 -26.13 -4.31
C HIS A 594 16.38 -27.41 -3.85
N ASN A 595 16.98 -28.19 -4.75
CA ASN A 595 17.70 -29.42 -4.44
C ASN A 595 16.85 -30.38 -3.58
N LYS A 596 15.60 -30.65 -3.99
CA LYS A 596 14.63 -31.56 -3.32
C LYS A 596 14.18 -31.13 -1.91
N ARG A 597 14.40 -29.88 -1.49
CA ARG A 597 13.97 -29.39 -0.17
C ARG A 597 12.44 -29.34 -0.04
N PHE A 598 11.77 -28.77 -1.05
CA PHE A 598 10.34 -28.50 -0.99
C PHE A 598 9.48 -29.58 -1.66
N LYS A 599 8.26 -29.73 -1.15
CA LYS A 599 7.23 -30.67 -1.64
C LYS A 599 6.05 -29.97 -2.29
N ALA A 600 5.92 -28.65 -2.10
CA ALA A 600 4.88 -27.83 -2.70
C ALA A 600 5.36 -26.38 -2.88
N PHE A 601 4.90 -25.74 -3.95
CA PHE A 601 5.13 -24.35 -4.24
C PHE A 601 3.81 -23.60 -4.49
N ILE A 602 3.70 -22.35 -3.99
CA ILE A 602 2.62 -21.44 -4.36
C ILE A 602 3.24 -20.11 -4.78
N ALA A 603 3.05 -19.73 -6.03
CA ALA A 603 3.48 -18.45 -6.59
C ALA A 603 2.26 -17.63 -7.00
N HIS A 604 2.13 -16.43 -6.41
CA HIS A 604 1.08 -15.47 -6.73
C HIS A 604 1.73 -14.25 -7.39
N ASP A 605 1.19 -13.83 -8.53
CA ASP A 605 1.62 -12.65 -9.30
C ASP A 605 3.16 -12.58 -9.52
N GLY A 606 3.81 -13.73 -9.71
CA GLY A 606 5.26 -13.83 -9.81
C GLY A 606 5.79 -13.60 -11.21
N ALA A 607 6.95 -12.96 -11.33
CA ALA A 607 7.66 -12.84 -12.59
C ALA A 607 8.29 -14.19 -12.98
N PHE A 608 7.89 -14.74 -14.12
CA PHE A 608 8.37 -16.02 -14.63
C PHE A 608 9.41 -15.86 -15.75
N ASN A 609 9.15 -14.91 -16.67
CA ASN A 609 10.03 -14.57 -17.78
C ASN A 609 10.45 -13.09 -17.67
N LEU A 610 11.69 -12.84 -17.31
CA LEU A 610 12.19 -11.47 -17.05
C LEU A 610 12.36 -10.65 -18.34
N GLU A 611 12.58 -11.29 -19.51
CA GLU A 611 12.61 -10.59 -20.79
C GLU A 611 11.22 -10.04 -21.15
N SER A 612 10.17 -10.85 -20.96
CA SER A 612 8.78 -10.42 -21.16
C SER A 612 8.38 -9.36 -20.13
N MET A 613 8.70 -9.58 -18.84
CA MET A 613 8.36 -8.63 -17.78
C MET A 613 8.94 -7.23 -18.01
N TYR A 614 10.13 -7.12 -18.58
CA TYR A 614 10.75 -5.83 -18.87
C TYR A 614 9.85 -4.93 -19.73
N THR A 615 9.11 -5.50 -20.67
CA THR A 615 8.21 -4.77 -21.59
C THR A 615 6.74 -4.87 -21.23
N ASP A 616 6.36 -5.77 -20.33
CA ASP A 616 4.98 -5.99 -19.94
C ASP A 616 4.57 -5.12 -18.73
N THR A 617 5.53 -4.74 -17.87
CA THR A 617 5.28 -3.85 -16.72
C THR A 617 5.02 -2.41 -17.17
N GLU A 618 4.20 -1.68 -16.45
CA GLU A 618 3.98 -0.25 -16.68
C GLU A 618 5.10 0.62 -16.11
N GLU A 619 5.85 0.12 -15.11
CA GLU A 619 6.96 0.83 -14.45
C GLU A 619 8.33 0.33 -14.96
N VAL A 620 8.73 0.82 -16.14
CA VAL A 620 9.99 0.43 -16.78
C VAL A 620 11.22 0.88 -15.96
N PHE A 621 11.12 1.99 -15.22
CA PHE A 621 12.19 2.46 -14.33
C PHE A 621 12.65 1.36 -13.36
N PHE A 622 11.71 0.59 -12.81
CA PHE A 622 11.99 -0.52 -11.93
C PHE A 622 12.85 -1.59 -12.62
N SER A 623 12.41 -2.03 -13.80
CA SER A 623 13.15 -3.02 -14.59
C SER A 623 14.54 -2.52 -14.99
N ASN A 624 14.68 -1.25 -15.31
CA ASN A 624 15.97 -0.64 -15.63
C ASN A 624 16.99 -0.77 -14.48
N TRP A 625 16.57 -0.53 -13.25
CA TRP A 625 17.45 -0.62 -12.09
C TRP A 625 17.66 -2.04 -11.60
N GLU A 626 16.59 -2.84 -11.55
CA GLU A 626 16.64 -4.18 -10.98
C GLU A 626 17.30 -5.21 -11.92
N TYR A 627 17.19 -5.01 -13.25
CA TYR A 627 17.82 -5.89 -14.25
C TYR A 627 19.13 -5.33 -14.79
N ASP A 628 19.48 -4.10 -14.45
CA ASP A 628 20.69 -3.36 -14.83
C ASP A 628 20.76 -2.95 -16.31
N ASP A 629 19.90 -3.47 -17.21
CA ASP A 629 19.81 -3.07 -18.62
C ASP A 629 18.61 -3.73 -19.34
N ALA A 630 18.24 -3.19 -20.51
CA ALA A 630 17.22 -3.77 -21.38
C ALA A 630 17.71 -5.07 -22.05
N TYR A 631 16.82 -6.06 -22.18
CA TYR A 631 17.18 -7.38 -22.72
C TYR A 631 17.63 -7.34 -24.19
N TRP A 632 17.20 -6.33 -24.97
CA TRP A 632 17.60 -6.17 -26.38
C TRP A 632 18.93 -5.47 -26.58
N ASN A 633 19.52 -4.89 -25.55
CA ASN A 633 20.80 -4.22 -25.68
C ASN A 633 21.93 -5.26 -25.89
N LYS A 634 22.69 -5.11 -26.98
CA LYS A 634 23.76 -6.05 -27.35
C LYS A 634 25.02 -5.92 -26.49
N ASN A 635 25.20 -4.75 -25.85
CA ASN A 635 26.36 -4.44 -25.03
C ASN A 635 25.98 -4.37 -23.55
N ARG A 636 25.07 -5.24 -23.13
CA ARG A 636 24.63 -5.32 -21.74
C ARG A 636 25.80 -5.52 -20.78
N THR A 637 25.60 -5.07 -19.54
CA THR A 637 26.51 -5.39 -18.45
C THR A 637 26.48 -6.88 -18.12
N ALA A 638 27.53 -7.39 -17.50
CA ALA A 638 27.58 -8.78 -17.04
C ALA A 638 26.48 -9.09 -15.98
N ARG A 639 26.01 -8.06 -15.25
CA ARG A 639 24.89 -8.18 -14.30
C ARG A 639 23.57 -8.38 -15.03
N ALA A 640 23.31 -7.60 -16.09
CA ALA A 640 22.12 -7.76 -16.91
C ALA A 640 22.08 -9.13 -17.61
N ASP A 641 23.21 -9.57 -18.18
CA ASP A 641 23.34 -10.92 -18.74
C ASP A 641 23.00 -11.98 -17.71
N LYS A 642 23.58 -11.92 -16.51
CA LYS A 642 23.28 -12.83 -15.40
C LYS A 642 21.80 -12.83 -15.06
N THR A 643 21.14 -11.67 -14.99
CA THR A 643 19.72 -11.53 -14.70
C THR A 643 18.85 -12.29 -15.70
N TYR A 644 19.06 -12.04 -17.01
CA TYR A 644 18.27 -12.71 -18.04
C TYR A 644 18.62 -14.20 -18.22
N GLU A 645 19.89 -14.60 -18.03
CA GLU A 645 20.30 -15.99 -18.03
C GLU A 645 19.69 -16.78 -16.88
N ASN A 646 19.44 -16.16 -15.74
CA ASN A 646 18.83 -16.74 -14.55
C ASN A 646 17.30 -16.54 -14.49
N SER A 647 16.66 -16.11 -15.55
CA SER A 647 15.21 -16.00 -15.61
C SER A 647 14.52 -17.37 -15.37
N PRO A 648 13.55 -17.50 -14.44
CA PRO A 648 12.98 -18.77 -14.00
C PRO A 648 12.52 -19.70 -15.12
N HIS A 649 11.96 -19.15 -16.21
CA HIS A 649 11.45 -19.92 -17.34
C HIS A 649 12.52 -20.78 -18.03
N LYS A 650 13.81 -20.44 -17.87
CA LYS A 650 14.94 -21.18 -18.46
C LYS A 650 15.31 -22.44 -17.67
N PHE A 651 14.75 -22.64 -16.49
CA PHE A 651 15.04 -23.77 -15.60
C PHE A 651 13.85 -24.71 -15.38
N VAL A 652 12.81 -24.60 -16.20
CA VAL A 652 11.62 -25.46 -16.11
C VAL A 652 11.97 -26.94 -16.29
N ASP A 653 13.04 -27.25 -17.03
CA ASP A 653 13.57 -28.60 -17.19
C ASP A 653 13.98 -29.25 -15.85
N LYS A 654 14.30 -28.46 -14.82
CA LYS A 654 14.65 -28.91 -13.47
C LYS A 654 13.47 -28.98 -12.50
N TRP A 655 12.29 -28.48 -12.91
CA TRP A 655 11.10 -28.50 -12.06
C TRP A 655 10.61 -29.93 -11.87
N ASP A 656 10.28 -30.31 -10.64
CA ASP A 656 9.81 -31.66 -10.27
C ASP A 656 8.79 -31.68 -9.13
N THR A 657 8.41 -30.51 -8.63
CA THR A 657 7.58 -30.35 -7.43
C THR A 657 6.24 -29.69 -7.82
N PRO A 658 5.12 -30.14 -7.21
CA PRO A 658 3.80 -29.53 -7.44
C PRO A 658 3.78 -28.02 -7.19
N ILE A 659 3.07 -27.28 -8.06
CA ILE A 659 2.99 -25.84 -8.00
C ILE A 659 1.57 -25.31 -8.22
N LEU A 660 1.14 -24.35 -7.38
CA LEU A 660 -0.05 -23.55 -7.59
C LEU A 660 0.38 -22.16 -8.07
N CYS A 661 -0.10 -21.76 -9.25
CA CYS A 661 0.06 -20.42 -9.79
C CYS A 661 -1.24 -19.63 -9.56
N ILE A 662 -1.15 -18.40 -9.04
CA ILE A 662 -2.31 -17.54 -8.81
C ILE A 662 -2.05 -16.20 -9.49
N HIS A 663 -3.06 -15.58 -10.15
CA HIS A 663 -2.90 -14.29 -10.83
C HIS A 663 -4.21 -13.53 -11.00
N GLY A 664 -4.16 -12.20 -10.92
CA GLY A 664 -5.23 -11.30 -11.32
C GLY A 664 -5.09 -10.86 -12.78
N GLU A 665 -6.17 -10.87 -13.57
CA GLU A 665 -6.10 -10.45 -14.99
C GLU A 665 -5.89 -8.93 -15.16
N LYS A 666 -6.19 -8.15 -14.12
CA LYS A 666 -5.96 -6.69 -14.09
C LYS A 666 -4.64 -6.29 -13.46
N ASP A 667 -3.75 -7.25 -13.23
CA ASP A 667 -2.41 -6.97 -12.79
C ASP A 667 -1.58 -6.46 -13.99
N TYR A 668 -1.22 -5.19 -13.95
CA TYR A 668 -0.38 -4.56 -14.96
C TYR A 668 1.05 -4.29 -14.45
N ARG A 669 1.29 -4.54 -13.16
CA ARG A 669 2.64 -4.55 -12.57
C ARG A 669 3.43 -5.79 -12.99
N ILE A 670 2.83 -6.98 -12.81
CA ILE A 670 3.32 -8.26 -13.33
C ILE A 670 2.14 -8.91 -14.04
N VAL A 671 2.10 -8.82 -15.36
CA VAL A 671 0.92 -9.21 -16.12
C VAL A 671 0.64 -10.73 -16.03
N TYR A 672 -0.62 -11.10 -16.05
CA TYR A 672 -1.10 -12.44 -15.74
C TYR A 672 -0.59 -13.56 -16.68
N ASN A 673 -0.06 -13.23 -17.87
CA ASN A 673 0.60 -14.19 -18.75
C ASN A 673 1.85 -14.81 -18.09
N GLN A 674 2.48 -14.17 -17.10
CA GLN A 674 3.60 -14.74 -16.35
C GLN A 674 3.14 -15.99 -15.58
N GLY A 675 2.05 -15.89 -14.82
CA GLY A 675 1.46 -17.04 -14.10
C GLY A 675 0.93 -18.14 -15.02
N MET A 676 0.27 -17.76 -16.15
CA MET A 676 -0.18 -18.72 -17.15
C MET A 676 1.00 -19.45 -17.80
N GLY A 677 2.07 -18.74 -18.13
CA GLY A 677 3.28 -19.32 -18.70
C GLY A 677 3.91 -20.37 -17.80
N ALA A 678 4.04 -20.05 -16.52
CA ALA A 678 4.56 -20.96 -15.48
C ALA A 678 3.69 -22.22 -15.34
N PHE A 679 2.37 -22.05 -15.24
CA PHE A 679 1.43 -23.17 -15.16
C PHE A 679 1.50 -24.06 -16.42
N ASN A 680 1.47 -23.48 -17.61
CA ASN A 680 1.52 -24.23 -18.86
C ASN A 680 2.82 -25.03 -18.97
N ALA A 681 3.95 -24.42 -18.63
CA ALA A 681 5.25 -25.07 -18.63
C ALA A 681 5.29 -26.27 -17.66
N ALA A 682 4.79 -26.11 -16.43
CA ALA A 682 4.68 -27.19 -15.46
C ALA A 682 3.81 -28.34 -15.99
N ARG A 683 2.62 -28.05 -16.55
CA ARG A 683 1.70 -29.06 -17.08
C ARG A 683 2.26 -29.81 -18.28
N LEU A 684 2.90 -29.11 -19.22
CA LEU A 684 3.55 -29.72 -20.39
C LEU A 684 4.70 -30.64 -19.99
N ARG A 685 5.36 -30.36 -18.87
CA ARG A 685 6.39 -31.21 -18.29
C ARG A 685 5.84 -32.40 -17.45
N GLY A 686 4.51 -32.49 -17.30
CA GLY A 686 3.88 -33.57 -16.50
C GLY A 686 3.92 -33.29 -14.98
N ILE A 687 4.31 -32.09 -14.55
CA ILE A 687 4.34 -31.70 -13.13
C ILE A 687 2.90 -31.41 -12.69
N PRO A 688 2.47 -31.88 -11.51
CA PRO A 688 1.18 -31.50 -10.93
C PRO A 688 1.14 -29.98 -10.72
N ALA A 689 0.20 -29.31 -11.37
CA ALA A 689 0.04 -27.88 -11.26
C ALA A 689 -1.43 -27.47 -11.30
N GLU A 690 -1.75 -26.42 -10.57
CA GLU A 690 -3.06 -25.76 -10.56
C GLU A 690 -2.88 -24.28 -10.91
N LEU A 691 -3.90 -23.67 -11.53
CA LEU A 691 -3.92 -22.26 -11.89
C LEU A 691 -5.21 -21.63 -11.39
N LEU A 692 -5.10 -20.62 -10.54
CA LEU A 692 -6.22 -19.80 -10.07
C LEU A 692 -6.11 -18.41 -10.68
N ILE A 693 -7.03 -18.06 -11.60
CA ILE A 693 -7.09 -16.72 -12.21
C ILE A 693 -8.32 -15.97 -11.70
N PHE A 694 -8.14 -14.71 -11.37
CA PHE A 694 -9.21 -13.78 -11.01
C PHE A 694 -9.40 -12.74 -12.13
N PRO A 695 -10.47 -12.84 -12.92
CA PRO A 695 -10.70 -11.92 -14.06
C PRO A 695 -10.91 -10.47 -13.66
N ASP A 696 -11.25 -10.21 -12.41
CA ASP A 696 -11.66 -8.91 -11.90
C ASP A 696 -10.84 -8.42 -10.70
N GLU A 697 -9.70 -9.05 -10.42
CA GLU A 697 -8.70 -8.61 -9.43
C GLU A 697 -7.41 -8.14 -10.14
N ASN A 698 -6.66 -7.32 -9.42
CA ASN A 698 -5.36 -6.77 -9.83
C ASN A 698 -4.20 -7.53 -9.16
N HIS A 699 -3.11 -6.84 -8.82
CA HIS A 699 -1.96 -7.39 -8.07
C HIS A 699 -2.33 -7.84 -6.65
N TRP A 700 -3.51 -7.47 -6.16
CA TRP A 700 -4.08 -7.90 -4.88
C TRP A 700 -5.44 -8.60 -5.10
N VAL A 701 -5.91 -9.30 -4.07
CA VAL A 701 -7.24 -9.92 -4.04
C VAL A 701 -8.09 -9.14 -3.04
N LEU A 702 -8.96 -8.26 -3.54
CA LEU A 702 -9.63 -7.24 -2.75
C LEU A 702 -11.09 -7.54 -2.44
N LYS A 703 -11.75 -8.39 -3.26
CA LYS A 703 -13.16 -8.74 -3.08
C LYS A 703 -13.33 -9.88 -2.07
N PRO A 704 -14.34 -9.82 -1.19
CA PRO A 704 -14.52 -10.82 -0.11
C PRO A 704 -14.59 -12.27 -0.58
N GLN A 705 -15.39 -12.57 -1.61
CA GLN A 705 -15.51 -13.95 -2.11
C GLN A 705 -14.24 -14.44 -2.80
N ASN A 706 -13.56 -13.57 -3.55
CA ASN A 706 -12.28 -13.89 -4.16
C ASN A 706 -11.20 -14.14 -3.10
N GLY A 707 -11.18 -13.33 -2.03
CA GLY A 707 -10.26 -13.52 -0.91
C GLY A 707 -10.48 -14.85 -0.19
N ILE A 708 -11.74 -15.25 0.03
CA ILE A 708 -12.06 -16.55 0.61
C ILE A 708 -11.69 -17.71 -0.34
N LEU A 709 -11.98 -17.57 -1.63
CA LEU A 709 -11.58 -18.56 -2.63
C LEU A 709 -10.06 -18.72 -2.68
N TRP A 710 -9.32 -17.61 -2.64
CA TRP A 710 -7.86 -17.60 -2.56
C TRP A 710 -7.37 -18.40 -1.35
N GLN A 711 -7.89 -18.10 -0.14
CA GLN A 711 -7.48 -18.76 1.10
C GLN A 711 -7.79 -20.27 1.05
N ARG A 712 -8.97 -20.67 0.60
CA ARG A 712 -9.37 -22.06 0.51
C ARG A 712 -8.49 -22.82 -0.49
N THR A 713 -8.30 -22.30 -1.71
CA THR A 713 -7.45 -22.93 -2.72
C THR A 713 -6.01 -23.05 -2.25
N PHE A 714 -5.48 -22.01 -1.57
CA PHE A 714 -4.15 -22.00 -1.00
C PHE A 714 -3.95 -23.15 0.01
N PHE A 715 -4.85 -23.31 0.96
CA PHE A 715 -4.72 -24.35 1.98
C PHE A 715 -5.11 -25.75 1.47
N ASP A 716 -6.07 -25.89 0.57
CA ASP A 716 -6.41 -27.16 -0.07
C ASP A 716 -5.19 -27.71 -0.82
N PHE A 717 -4.48 -26.85 -1.56
CA PHE A 717 -3.28 -27.23 -2.28
C PHE A 717 -2.16 -27.66 -1.29
N LEU A 718 -1.88 -26.86 -0.28
CA LEU A 718 -0.86 -27.21 0.72
C LEU A 718 -1.20 -28.47 1.50
N ASN A 719 -2.44 -28.66 1.92
CA ASN A 719 -2.88 -29.85 2.65
C ASN A 719 -2.72 -31.13 1.81
N LYS A 720 -2.97 -31.05 0.50
CA LYS A 720 -2.80 -32.16 -0.42
C LYS A 720 -1.35 -32.63 -0.57
N TRP A 721 -0.39 -31.70 -0.49
CA TRP A 721 1.00 -32.00 -0.81
C TRP A 721 1.94 -32.00 0.41
N LEU A 722 1.53 -31.39 1.53
CA LEU A 722 2.35 -31.27 2.75
C LEU A 722 1.77 -31.99 3.97
N LYS A 723 0.57 -32.54 3.89
CA LYS A 723 -0.07 -33.36 4.92
C LYS A 723 -0.52 -34.70 4.33
#